data_4d2b1890fa670263292b263efd034b31
#
_entry.id   4d2b1890fa670263292b263efd034b31
#
_cell.length_a   1.000
_cell.length_b   1.000
_cell.length_c   1.000
_cell.angle_alpha   90.00
_cell.angle_beta   90.00
_cell.angle_gamma   90.00
#
_symmetry.space_group_name_H-M   'P 1'
#
loop_
_entity.id
_entity.type
_entity.pdbx_description
1 polymer ?
#
loop_
_entity_poly.entity_id
_entity_poly.type
_entity_poly.pdbx_seq_one_letter_code
_entity_poly.pdbx_strand_id
1 'polypeptide(L)'
;MEEQSAAFRPSVARAAAATAKARGRIAAQHESGGQGWAVCVLATELFDAIVLDVWEAIIADLSADDADLVRRSASLVAHGGCGRAEMAPWSDLDLMILHNGRTAPLVADVARRLLQDLFDAGLEVGQSVRTVGQAVSLAGGDATIMSSLLDCRRLAGAEEPVRRLQQRLRKALARGRRRHVDRLVEARREEADKHGRTVFVLEPNVKRSPGGLRDIQLVRWLGRLAFGAENLPDLAQAGGISRADADALRDAREFLMRIRNDLHLAAGKAADELTRDQQVRLAAARGLESRDGLLGVERFMREYFGHTRRVAQAVDTLLRSLRRRGPMAALARGLFGHEVDGRFRVGPVDVAATSASLPRVAGSVREIVRLAELSMLYEMPVARDTWEAVRAAVPALPREPDGVANEAFLALFAHPTKVAAALRWLHDVGVLEILIPQFEHARNLLQFNSFHKYTVDEHCLIAIERVAAFASADDWLGVEWRSLRRTRPLLVALLLHDIGKGFVEDHSVLGARISREVTTRLGLPEDEAEIVEFLVRRHLAMAHLAFRRDVGDDTLVVGFAGDVGSPEVLRMLALLTAADVSAVGPGTWTQWKSDLLASLFYKTLGILDGDGPTAAADRTRRELARLVEDRAADDPVVRLARDLPAAYLGATPPVRIVEELGRLGRLSAGGVFATARWQPETSTVAVTVGTREDVVAGIFHRVTGSLTSQRLEILAADIHTFADGHVVDHFTVLDPDFTGEPPADRLADIVAAIKAAILGDRPPEFAPRWNPFAPQVRPAARQPVRVAFDNQSSRQATILEVFAHDAPGLLYGVAKALFDAGLSVQAAKIGTYLDQVVDAFHVTAAGGGKLTDPERQQAIRAAIEKAVAPITGPAAQMVGRGVSGSS
;
A
#
# COMPACT_ATOMS: atom_id res chain seq x y z
N MET A 1 -33.44 38.06 26.39
CA MET A 1 -32.02 38.03 26.79
C MET A 1 -31.23 38.23 25.50
N GLU A 2 -30.84 39.45 25.23
CA GLU A 2 -29.97 39.77 24.10
C GLU A 2 -28.58 39.18 24.39
N GLU A 3 -28.14 38.25 23.51
CA GLU A 3 -26.75 37.83 23.45
C GLU A 3 -25.92 39.08 23.07
N GLN A 4 -25.17 39.58 24.01
CA GLN A 4 -24.12 40.55 23.75
C GLN A 4 -23.09 39.90 22.87
N SER A 5 -23.18 40.11 21.54
CA SER A 5 -22.08 39.94 20.61
C SER A 5 -20.93 40.80 21.13
N ALA A 6 -19.93 40.16 21.73
CA ALA A 6 -18.70 40.82 22.16
C ALA A 6 -18.04 41.40 20.91
N ALA A 7 -18.12 42.71 20.72
CA ALA A 7 -17.50 43.36 19.56
C ALA A 7 -15.98 43.11 19.64
N PHE A 8 -15.44 42.48 18.59
CA PHE A 8 -13.99 42.26 18.45
C PHE A 8 -13.24 43.59 18.54
N ARG A 9 -12.05 43.56 19.15
CA ARG A 9 -11.16 44.75 19.15
C ARG A 9 -10.92 45.23 17.71
N PRO A 10 -10.78 46.52 17.47
CA PRO A 10 -10.56 47.06 16.12
C PRO A 10 -9.34 46.43 15.39
N SER A 11 -8.29 46.08 16.14
CA SER A 11 -7.11 45.38 15.60
C SER A 11 -7.47 43.97 15.09
N VAL A 12 -8.29 43.21 15.81
CA VAL A 12 -8.76 41.87 15.42
C VAL A 12 -9.63 41.95 14.17
N ALA A 13 -10.58 42.88 14.12
CA ALA A 13 -11.42 43.07 12.94
C ALA A 13 -10.60 43.44 11.68
N ARG A 14 -9.57 44.28 11.82
CA ARG A 14 -8.64 44.59 10.71
C ARG A 14 -7.84 43.36 10.29
N ALA A 15 -7.30 42.60 11.25
CA ALA A 15 -6.55 41.38 10.99
C ALA A 15 -7.40 40.31 10.26
N ALA A 16 -8.68 40.14 10.68
CA ALA A 16 -9.60 39.22 10.01
C ALA A 16 -9.86 39.62 8.54
N ALA A 17 -10.11 40.91 8.30
CA ALA A 17 -10.28 41.45 6.94
C ALA A 17 -8.99 41.28 6.09
N ALA A 18 -7.83 41.53 6.70
CA ALA A 18 -6.53 41.35 6.06
C ALA A 18 -6.27 39.85 5.74
N THR A 19 -6.64 38.93 6.64
CA THR A 19 -6.53 37.47 6.44
C THR A 19 -7.38 37.03 5.25
N ALA A 20 -8.63 37.46 5.15
CA ALA A 20 -9.50 37.15 4.00
C ALA A 20 -8.92 37.70 2.68
N LYS A 21 -8.43 38.95 2.69
CA LYS A 21 -7.77 39.55 1.51
C LYS A 21 -6.47 38.83 1.13
N ALA A 22 -5.67 38.44 2.11
CA ALA A 22 -4.44 37.68 1.90
C ALA A 22 -4.73 36.35 1.19
N ARG A 23 -5.71 35.57 1.72
CA ARG A 23 -6.13 34.31 1.12
C ARG A 23 -6.61 34.47 -0.33
N GLY A 24 -7.38 35.52 -0.63
CA GLY A 24 -7.79 35.85 -2.01
C GLY A 24 -6.61 36.16 -2.93
N ARG A 25 -5.61 36.91 -2.46
CA ARG A 25 -4.39 37.20 -3.25
C ARG A 25 -3.54 35.97 -3.49
N ILE A 26 -3.40 35.12 -2.48
CA ILE A 26 -2.67 33.84 -2.59
C ILE A 26 -3.34 32.93 -3.62
N ALA A 27 -4.68 32.79 -3.58
CA ALA A 27 -5.46 32.03 -4.53
C ALA A 27 -5.26 32.55 -5.97
N ALA A 28 -5.41 33.87 -6.18
CA ALA A 28 -5.23 34.49 -7.48
C ALA A 28 -3.82 34.29 -8.06
N GLN A 29 -2.77 34.40 -7.23
CA GLN A 29 -1.40 34.11 -7.64
C GLN A 29 -1.20 32.64 -8.05
N HIS A 30 -1.83 31.72 -7.33
CA HIS A 30 -1.77 30.29 -7.65
C HIS A 30 -2.52 29.98 -8.97
N GLU A 31 -3.74 30.49 -9.12
CA GLU A 31 -4.59 30.31 -10.31
C GLU A 31 -3.99 30.91 -11.58
N SER A 32 -3.23 32.03 -11.45
CA SER A 32 -2.51 32.62 -12.58
C SER A 32 -1.28 31.82 -13.05
N GLY A 33 -1.05 30.63 -12.45
CA GLY A 33 0.08 29.76 -12.81
C GLY A 33 1.38 30.09 -12.07
N GLY A 34 1.31 30.85 -10.96
CA GLY A 34 2.46 31.15 -10.11
C GLY A 34 3.23 29.92 -9.65
N GLN A 35 4.55 30.03 -9.55
CA GLN A 35 5.40 28.96 -9.02
C GLN A 35 4.99 28.61 -7.59
N GLY A 36 5.00 27.31 -7.25
CA GLY A 36 4.55 26.82 -5.93
C GLY A 36 5.33 27.45 -4.77
N TRP A 37 6.65 27.59 -4.93
CA TRP A 37 7.47 28.28 -3.93
C TRP A 37 7.16 29.78 -3.82
N ALA A 38 6.95 30.47 -4.94
CA ALA A 38 6.61 31.90 -4.94
C ALA A 38 5.26 32.17 -4.25
N VAL A 39 4.28 31.30 -4.43
CA VAL A 39 2.99 31.34 -3.71
C VAL A 39 3.20 31.19 -2.19
N CYS A 40 4.07 30.27 -1.76
CA CYS A 40 4.41 30.11 -0.33
C CYS A 40 5.13 31.31 0.27
N VAL A 41 6.04 31.95 -0.48
CA VAL A 41 6.72 33.19 -0.06
C VAL A 41 5.70 34.31 0.10
N LEU A 42 4.82 34.54 -0.91
CA LEU A 42 3.75 35.54 -0.84
C LEU A 42 2.82 35.30 0.37
N ALA A 43 2.44 34.02 0.60
CA ALA A 43 1.61 33.68 1.76
C ALA A 43 2.30 34.07 3.06
N THR A 44 3.61 33.72 3.19
CA THR A 44 4.38 34.04 4.37
C THR A 44 4.49 35.56 4.59
N GLU A 45 4.81 36.33 3.55
CA GLU A 45 4.91 37.78 3.63
C GLU A 45 3.59 38.46 4.06
N LEU A 46 2.46 37.98 3.51
CA LEU A 46 1.14 38.52 3.86
C LEU A 46 0.74 38.18 5.30
N PHE A 47 1.01 36.94 5.76
CA PHE A 47 0.72 36.55 7.14
C PHE A 47 1.68 37.18 8.13
N ASP A 48 2.97 37.36 7.79
CA ASP A 48 3.91 38.13 8.61
C ASP A 48 3.42 39.57 8.82
N ALA A 49 2.94 40.25 7.76
CA ALA A 49 2.40 41.61 7.91
C ALA A 49 1.20 41.67 8.86
N ILE A 50 0.28 40.69 8.79
CA ILE A 50 -0.86 40.58 9.72
C ILE A 50 -0.39 40.36 11.15
N VAL A 51 0.58 39.43 11.36
CA VAL A 51 1.14 39.17 12.68
C VAL A 51 1.82 40.39 13.25
N LEU A 52 2.56 41.15 12.43
CA LEU A 52 3.21 42.40 12.83
C LEU A 52 2.21 43.49 13.20
N ASP A 53 1.14 43.69 12.42
CA ASP A 53 0.07 44.64 12.73
C ASP A 53 -0.61 44.34 14.07
N VAL A 54 -0.91 43.08 14.35
CA VAL A 54 -1.48 42.65 15.64
C VAL A 54 -0.48 42.84 16.77
N TRP A 55 0.79 42.48 16.58
CA TRP A 55 1.86 42.68 17.55
C TRP A 55 2.00 44.16 17.94
N GLU A 56 2.11 45.06 16.97
CA GLU A 56 2.26 46.51 17.24
C GLU A 56 0.99 47.09 17.91
N ALA A 57 -0.20 46.62 17.57
CA ALA A 57 -1.43 47.02 18.24
C ALA A 57 -1.42 46.61 19.73
N ILE A 58 -0.95 45.39 20.05
CA ILE A 58 -0.81 44.92 21.43
C ILE A 58 0.21 45.78 22.19
N ILE A 59 1.34 46.07 21.59
CA ILE A 59 2.39 46.89 22.21
C ILE A 59 1.92 48.33 22.44
N ALA A 60 1.12 48.89 21.50
CA ALA A 60 0.57 50.25 21.64
C ALA A 60 -0.45 50.37 22.76
N ASP A 61 -1.10 49.27 23.14
CA ASP A 61 -2.07 49.26 24.27
C ASP A 61 -1.40 49.12 25.66
N LEU A 62 -0.08 48.87 25.69
CA LEU A 62 0.69 48.82 26.97
C LEU A 62 1.04 50.23 27.46
N SER A 63 1.43 50.33 28.74
CA SER A 63 2.10 51.56 29.25
C SER A 63 3.37 51.82 28.46
N ALA A 64 3.78 53.11 28.36
CA ALA A 64 5.00 53.48 27.64
C ALA A 64 6.23 52.72 28.13
N ASP A 65 6.36 52.55 29.44
CA ASP A 65 7.45 51.83 30.08
C ASP A 65 7.43 50.33 29.78
N ASP A 66 6.27 49.68 29.81
CA ASP A 66 6.10 48.28 29.48
C ASP A 66 6.33 48.02 27.98
N ALA A 67 5.82 48.88 27.13
CA ALA A 67 6.03 48.82 25.68
C ALA A 67 7.53 48.87 25.33
N ASP A 68 8.22 49.82 25.92
CA ASP A 68 9.66 50.00 25.74
C ASP A 68 10.47 48.83 26.35
N LEU A 69 10.03 48.32 27.49
CA LEU A 69 10.62 47.11 28.11
C LEU A 69 10.48 45.88 27.21
N VAL A 70 9.29 45.61 26.66
CA VAL A 70 9.07 44.48 25.72
C VAL A 70 9.93 44.65 24.47
N ARG A 71 9.93 45.86 23.86
CA ARG A 71 10.71 46.08 22.63
C ARG A 71 12.19 45.86 22.82
N ARG A 72 12.76 46.15 24.00
CA ARG A 72 14.19 45.94 24.28
C ARG A 72 14.54 44.57 24.81
N SER A 73 13.63 43.81 25.37
CA SER A 73 13.91 42.55 26.08
C SER A 73 13.30 41.29 25.49
N ALA A 74 12.38 41.46 24.56
CA ALA A 74 11.72 40.33 23.89
C ALA A 74 11.79 40.42 22.36
N SER A 75 11.69 39.29 21.71
CA SER A 75 11.68 39.15 20.24
C SER A 75 10.53 38.24 19.83
N LEU A 76 9.73 38.66 18.87
CA LEU A 76 8.82 37.81 18.15
C LEU A 76 9.57 37.07 17.04
N VAL A 77 9.52 35.77 17.04
CA VAL A 77 10.30 34.88 16.17
C VAL A 77 9.38 33.92 15.43
N ALA A 78 9.47 33.90 14.10
CA ALA A 78 8.88 32.85 13.27
C ALA A 78 9.85 31.67 13.19
N HIS A 79 9.33 30.46 13.29
CA HIS A 79 10.13 29.23 13.15
C HIS A 79 9.39 28.17 12.33
N GLY A 80 9.95 26.98 12.14
CA GLY A 80 9.29 25.94 11.35
C GLY A 80 8.98 26.38 9.90
N GLY A 81 7.76 26.19 9.45
CA GLY A 81 7.28 26.59 8.12
C GLY A 81 7.32 28.08 7.90
N CYS A 82 6.92 28.87 8.89
CA CYS A 82 6.97 30.34 8.86
C CYS A 82 8.43 30.84 8.77
N GLY A 83 9.31 30.22 9.54
CA GLY A 83 10.74 30.57 9.53
C GLY A 83 11.41 30.35 8.18
N ARG A 84 11.02 29.30 7.43
CA ARG A 84 11.53 28.97 6.10
C ARG A 84 10.91 29.76 4.95
N ALA A 85 9.88 30.55 5.20
CA ALA A 85 9.03 31.16 4.17
C ALA A 85 8.38 30.09 3.25
N GLU A 86 7.93 28.99 3.83
CA GLU A 86 7.33 27.84 3.12
C GLU A 86 5.87 27.58 3.58
N MET A 87 5.13 28.63 3.88
CA MET A 87 3.73 28.52 4.30
C MET A 87 2.82 28.21 3.13
N ALA A 88 2.05 27.10 3.22
CA ALA A 88 0.94 26.89 2.32
C ALA A 88 -0.27 27.77 2.76
N PRO A 89 -1.29 27.98 1.86
CA PRO A 89 -2.37 28.95 2.10
C PRO A 89 -3.14 28.82 3.41
N TRP A 90 -3.18 27.61 3.99
CA TRP A 90 -3.88 27.28 5.24
C TRP A 90 -2.95 26.61 6.27
N SER A 91 -1.66 26.92 6.22
CA SER A 91 -0.71 26.47 7.23
C SER A 91 -0.92 27.20 8.55
N ASP A 92 -0.66 26.51 9.66
CA ASP A 92 -0.50 27.07 10.99
C ASP A 92 0.70 28.01 11.06
N LEU A 93 0.60 29.04 11.91
CA LEU A 93 1.67 29.99 12.21
C LEU A 93 2.51 29.49 13.37
N ASP A 94 3.76 29.11 13.12
CA ASP A 94 4.71 28.72 14.15
C ASP A 94 5.43 29.96 14.71
N LEU A 95 5.01 30.45 15.90
CA LEU A 95 5.55 31.65 16.54
C LEU A 95 6.19 31.35 17.89
N MET A 96 7.26 32.04 18.22
CA MET A 96 7.91 32.00 19.53
C MET A 96 8.20 33.41 20.01
N ILE A 97 7.85 33.73 21.28
CA ILE A 97 8.34 34.92 21.94
C ILE A 97 9.57 34.55 22.76
N LEU A 98 10.72 35.08 22.33
CA LEU A 98 12.02 34.85 22.95
C LEU A 98 12.36 36.01 23.86
N HIS A 99 12.62 35.78 25.15
CA HIS A 99 12.83 36.83 26.12
C HIS A 99 14.06 36.58 27.03
N ASN A 100 14.47 37.63 27.78
CA ASN A 100 15.66 37.59 28.66
C ASN A 100 15.41 36.99 30.06
N GLY A 101 14.19 36.57 30.40
CA GLY A 101 13.81 36.00 31.67
C GLY A 101 13.30 37.02 32.73
N ARG A 102 13.74 38.26 32.68
CA ARG A 102 13.34 39.29 33.65
C ARG A 102 11.91 39.84 33.44
N THR A 103 11.40 39.73 32.24
CA THR A 103 10.10 40.21 31.77
C THR A 103 9.06 39.12 31.61
N ALA A 104 9.29 37.94 32.19
CA ALA A 104 8.48 36.75 31.93
C ALA A 104 6.94 36.95 32.17
N PRO A 105 6.46 37.63 33.24
CA PRO A 105 5.02 37.85 33.43
C PRO A 105 4.41 38.73 32.34
N LEU A 106 5.02 39.88 32.04
CA LEU A 106 4.54 40.82 31.00
C LEU A 106 4.53 40.16 29.62
N VAL A 107 5.59 39.43 29.27
CA VAL A 107 5.70 38.70 28.02
C VAL A 107 4.66 37.59 27.94
N ALA A 108 4.32 36.91 29.03
CA ALA A 108 3.26 35.91 29.04
C ALA A 108 1.88 36.51 28.74
N ASP A 109 1.60 37.72 29.25
CA ASP A 109 0.36 38.45 28.95
C ASP A 109 0.27 38.88 27.49
N VAL A 110 1.37 39.46 26.94
CA VAL A 110 1.48 39.80 25.53
C VAL A 110 1.29 38.55 24.66
N ALA A 111 1.89 37.43 25.05
CA ALA A 111 1.78 36.17 24.32
C ALA A 111 0.34 35.64 24.27
N ARG A 112 -0.32 35.61 25.42
CA ARG A 112 -1.72 35.16 25.52
C ARG A 112 -2.63 36.00 24.65
N ARG A 113 -2.44 37.33 24.69
CA ARG A 113 -3.22 38.27 23.87
C ARG A 113 -2.93 38.08 22.37
N LEU A 114 -1.69 37.90 21.95
CA LEU A 114 -1.30 37.66 20.57
C LEU A 114 -1.97 36.40 20.03
N LEU A 115 -1.94 35.30 20.82
CA LEU A 115 -2.57 34.04 20.45
C LEU A 115 -4.08 34.23 20.24
N GLN A 116 -4.76 34.91 21.22
CA GLN A 116 -6.20 35.14 21.14
C GLN A 116 -6.56 36.01 19.93
N ASP A 117 -5.86 37.15 19.74
CA ASP A 117 -6.15 38.10 18.66
C ASP A 117 -5.94 37.50 17.27
N LEU A 118 -4.91 36.65 17.08
CA LEU A 118 -4.66 35.94 15.83
C LEU A 118 -5.67 34.82 15.59
N PHE A 119 -6.05 34.09 16.65
CA PHE A 119 -7.09 33.05 16.54
C PHE A 119 -8.46 33.67 16.19
N ASP A 120 -8.82 34.77 16.85
CA ASP A 120 -10.06 35.51 16.53
C ASP A 120 -10.03 36.13 15.13
N ALA A 121 -8.83 36.40 14.57
CA ALA A 121 -8.64 36.79 13.17
C ALA A 121 -8.71 35.63 12.17
N GLY A 122 -8.98 34.39 12.61
CA GLY A 122 -9.11 33.20 11.76
C GLY A 122 -7.79 32.57 11.35
N LEU A 123 -6.74 32.74 12.15
CA LEU A 123 -5.42 32.14 11.95
C LEU A 123 -5.14 31.04 13.01
N GLU A 124 -4.70 29.88 12.60
CA GLU A 124 -4.22 28.84 13.50
C GLU A 124 -2.78 29.14 13.91
N VAL A 125 -2.47 29.11 15.22
CA VAL A 125 -1.18 29.54 15.76
C VAL A 125 -0.61 28.50 16.72
N GLY A 126 0.57 27.97 16.38
CA GLY A 126 1.44 27.27 17.32
C GLY A 126 2.34 28.27 18.03
N GLN A 127 2.15 28.48 19.34
CA GLN A 127 2.88 29.50 20.09
C GLN A 127 3.71 28.92 21.22
N SER A 128 4.90 29.52 21.44
CA SER A 128 5.72 29.23 22.62
C SER A 128 6.37 30.48 23.17
N VAL A 129 6.58 30.53 24.52
CA VAL A 129 7.33 31.58 25.21
C VAL A 129 8.54 30.93 25.86
N ARG A 130 9.72 31.39 25.52
CA ARG A 130 10.98 30.74 25.97
C ARG A 130 12.09 31.76 26.21
N THR A 131 12.97 31.44 27.17
CA THR A 131 14.28 32.06 27.25
C THR A 131 15.25 31.40 26.26
N VAL A 132 16.35 32.09 25.92
CA VAL A 132 17.42 31.52 25.08
C VAL A 132 17.95 30.18 25.65
N GLY A 133 18.09 30.12 27.00
CA GLY A 133 18.56 28.90 27.67
C GLY A 133 17.62 27.71 27.49
N GLN A 134 16.32 27.92 27.70
CA GLN A 134 15.27 26.93 27.52
C GLN A 134 15.21 26.45 26.05
N ALA A 135 15.19 27.38 25.11
CA ALA A 135 15.13 27.04 23.67
C ALA A 135 16.31 26.15 23.25
N VAL A 136 17.55 26.49 23.66
CA VAL A 136 18.75 25.69 23.35
C VAL A 136 18.72 24.33 24.05
N SER A 137 18.29 24.25 25.29
CA SER A 137 18.18 23.00 26.06
C SER A 137 17.20 22.05 25.41
N LEU A 138 16.00 22.52 25.07
CA LEU A 138 14.95 21.73 24.41
C LEU A 138 15.41 21.23 23.04
N ALA A 139 16.03 22.08 22.21
CA ALA A 139 16.59 21.68 20.92
C ALA A 139 17.68 20.60 21.06
N GLY A 140 18.42 20.56 22.16
CA GLY A 140 19.38 19.50 22.46
C GLY A 140 18.73 18.13 22.74
N GLY A 141 17.46 18.12 23.16
CA GLY A 141 16.67 16.92 23.56
C GLY A 141 15.66 16.42 22.52
N ASP A 142 15.09 17.32 21.73
CA ASP A 142 13.95 17.06 20.82
C ASP A 142 14.32 17.44 19.37
N ALA A 143 14.14 16.47 18.44
CA ALA A 143 14.44 16.64 17.02
C ALA A 143 13.49 17.64 16.34
N THR A 144 12.22 17.69 16.73
CA THR A 144 11.22 18.60 16.16
C THR A 144 11.54 20.04 16.55
N ILE A 145 11.83 20.27 17.82
CA ILE A 145 12.23 21.61 18.32
C ILE A 145 13.56 22.02 17.68
N MET A 146 14.50 21.09 17.57
CA MET A 146 15.80 21.36 16.94
C MET A 146 15.65 21.78 15.48
N SER A 147 14.94 21.02 14.67
CA SER A 147 14.71 21.31 13.25
C SER A 147 13.96 22.63 13.06
N SER A 148 12.95 22.89 13.89
CA SER A 148 12.16 24.12 13.86
C SER A 148 13.01 25.37 14.17
N LEU A 149 13.89 25.29 15.19
CA LEU A 149 14.77 26.40 15.58
C LEU A 149 15.96 26.64 14.63
N LEU A 150 16.37 25.63 13.85
CA LEU A 150 17.35 25.81 12.78
C LEU A 150 16.86 26.79 11.70
N ASP A 151 15.56 26.90 11.54
CA ASP A 151 14.93 27.77 10.53
C ASP A 151 14.32 29.06 11.12
N CYS A 152 14.69 29.45 12.36
CA CYS A 152 14.11 30.63 13.01
C CYS A 152 14.57 31.94 12.38
N ARG A 153 13.66 32.92 12.24
CA ARG A 153 13.91 34.31 11.86
C ARG A 153 13.15 35.28 12.75
N ARG A 154 13.72 36.44 12.99
CA ARG A 154 13.10 37.52 13.76
C ARG A 154 12.01 38.22 12.94
N LEU A 155 10.84 38.43 13.51
CA LEU A 155 9.78 39.28 12.97
C LEU A 155 9.83 40.70 13.58
N ALA A 156 9.81 40.77 14.91
CA ALA A 156 9.77 42.04 15.64
C ALA A 156 10.57 41.97 16.94
N GLY A 157 10.71 43.12 17.62
CA GLY A 157 11.37 43.25 18.94
C GLY A 157 12.89 43.28 18.89
N ALA A 158 13.54 42.96 20.00
CA ALA A 158 15.00 43.03 20.16
C ALA A 158 15.74 42.03 19.25
N GLU A 159 16.89 42.42 18.70
CA GLU A 159 17.75 41.54 17.87
C GLU A 159 18.60 40.59 18.71
N GLU A 160 19.07 41.07 19.84
CA GLU A 160 20.03 40.39 20.70
C GLU A 160 19.59 38.99 21.18
N PRO A 161 18.35 38.75 21.63
CA PRO A 161 17.93 37.41 22.02
C PRO A 161 18.03 36.41 20.87
N VAL A 162 17.68 36.80 19.65
CA VAL A 162 17.74 35.92 18.46
C VAL A 162 19.16 35.63 18.06
N ARG A 163 20.03 36.65 18.04
CA ARG A 163 21.45 36.50 17.77
C ARG A 163 22.12 35.55 18.77
N ARG A 164 21.80 35.70 20.09
CA ARG A 164 22.28 34.80 21.15
C ARG A 164 21.73 33.36 20.98
N LEU A 165 20.48 33.23 20.62
CA LEU A 165 19.89 31.91 20.33
C LEU A 165 20.68 31.21 19.22
N GLN A 166 20.84 31.86 18.09
CA GLN A 166 21.57 31.28 16.92
C GLN A 166 23.01 30.91 17.27
N GLN A 167 23.73 31.77 18.00
CA GLN A 167 25.11 31.48 18.41
C GLN A 167 25.19 30.31 19.38
N ARG A 168 24.32 30.27 20.43
CA ARG A 168 24.31 29.20 21.42
C ARG A 168 23.84 27.88 20.80
N LEU A 169 22.85 27.92 19.92
CA LEU A 169 22.34 26.76 19.21
C LEU A 169 23.44 26.16 18.32
N ARG A 170 24.14 26.98 17.50
CA ARG A 170 25.27 26.49 16.69
C ARG A 170 26.35 25.83 17.55
N LYS A 171 26.73 26.42 18.69
CA LYS A 171 27.72 25.86 19.62
C LYS A 171 27.23 24.56 20.27
N ALA A 172 25.97 24.50 20.68
CA ALA A 172 25.39 23.31 21.30
C ALA A 172 25.31 22.15 20.32
N LEU A 173 24.84 22.39 19.09
CA LEU A 173 24.68 21.38 18.05
C LEU A 173 26.04 20.91 17.48
N ALA A 174 27.05 21.74 17.47
CA ALA A 174 28.44 21.34 17.10
C ALA A 174 29.02 20.34 18.11
N ARG A 175 28.63 20.44 19.40
CA ARG A 175 29.00 19.47 20.44
C ARG A 175 28.09 18.24 20.34
N GLY A 176 28.62 17.11 19.94
CA GLY A 176 27.83 15.88 19.73
C GLY A 176 27.05 15.87 18.42
N ARG A 177 27.57 16.52 17.37
CA ARG A 177 26.99 16.61 16.01
C ARG A 177 26.41 15.29 15.52
N ARG A 178 27.16 14.19 15.66
CA ARG A 178 26.73 12.85 15.22
C ARG A 178 25.43 12.44 15.90
N ARG A 179 25.32 12.60 17.23
CA ARG A 179 24.10 12.29 17.99
C ARG A 179 22.89 13.11 17.52
N HIS A 180 23.07 14.38 17.15
CA HIS A 180 22.01 15.23 16.65
C HIS A 180 21.57 14.83 15.24
N VAL A 181 22.52 14.44 14.38
CA VAL A 181 22.24 13.86 13.05
C VAL A 181 21.44 12.57 13.20
N ASP A 182 21.91 11.62 14.01
CA ASP A 182 21.23 10.33 14.23
C ASP A 182 19.80 10.54 14.75
N ARG A 183 19.59 11.50 15.67
CA ARG A 183 18.26 11.82 16.21
C ARG A 183 17.31 12.40 15.15
N LEU A 184 17.78 13.30 14.27
CA LEU A 184 16.96 13.82 13.18
C LEU A 184 16.56 12.72 12.20
N VAL A 185 17.49 11.84 11.89
CA VAL A 185 17.25 10.71 10.98
C VAL A 185 16.23 9.75 11.58
N GLU A 186 16.37 9.42 12.88
CA GLU A 186 15.44 8.51 13.56
C GLU A 186 14.02 9.11 13.67
N ALA A 187 13.90 10.37 14.10
CA ALA A 187 12.61 11.05 14.16
C ALA A 187 11.92 11.10 12.78
N ARG A 188 12.70 11.30 11.71
CA ARG A 188 12.15 11.27 10.35
C ARG A 188 11.70 9.88 9.94
N ARG A 189 12.42 8.83 10.35
CA ARG A 189 12.07 7.44 10.09
C ARG A 189 10.77 7.07 10.78
N GLU A 190 10.62 7.42 12.06
CA GLU A 190 9.38 7.21 12.81
C GLU A 190 8.18 7.95 12.18
N GLU A 191 8.39 9.18 11.67
CA GLU A 191 7.35 9.92 10.94
C GLU A 191 7.02 9.24 9.61
N ALA A 192 8.00 8.76 8.86
CA ALA A 192 7.80 8.05 7.60
C ALA A 192 7.02 6.75 7.80
N ASP A 193 7.30 6.00 8.86
CA ASP A 193 6.60 4.75 9.19
C ASP A 193 5.08 4.96 9.40
N LYS A 194 4.68 6.13 9.92
CA LYS A 194 3.26 6.51 10.10
C LYS A 194 2.56 6.92 8.80
N HIS A 195 3.31 7.37 7.80
CA HIS A 195 2.79 7.87 6.52
C HIS A 195 3.17 7.01 5.32
N GLY A 196 3.49 5.72 5.57
CA GLY A 196 3.94 4.76 4.57
C GLY A 196 5.47 4.61 4.57
N ARG A 197 5.94 3.37 4.36
CA ARG A 197 7.38 3.02 4.39
C ARG A 197 8.08 3.16 3.04
N THR A 198 7.36 3.54 2.01
CA THR A 198 7.82 3.62 0.62
C THR A 198 7.34 4.92 -0.02
N VAL A 199 8.04 5.34 -1.07
CA VAL A 199 7.62 6.49 -1.90
C VAL A 199 6.36 6.18 -2.75
N PHE A 200 6.04 4.91 -2.93
CA PHE A 200 4.96 4.43 -3.82
C PHE A 200 3.63 4.20 -3.09
N VAL A 201 3.27 5.10 -2.18
CA VAL A 201 1.97 5.05 -1.49
C VAL A 201 0.88 5.57 -2.42
N LEU A 202 -0.28 4.89 -2.48
CA LEU A 202 -1.39 5.24 -3.37
C LEU A 202 -1.96 6.64 -3.10
N GLU A 203 -2.13 6.99 -1.84
CA GLU A 203 -2.63 8.30 -1.39
C GLU A 203 -1.58 8.93 -0.47
N PRO A 204 -0.52 9.50 -1.06
CA PRO A 204 0.60 9.99 -0.27
C PRO A 204 0.28 11.32 0.41
N ASN A 205 0.82 11.51 1.61
CA ASN A 205 0.91 12.82 2.22
C ASN A 205 2.11 13.58 1.60
N VAL A 206 1.84 14.62 0.81
CA VAL A 206 2.87 15.35 0.03
C VAL A 206 3.96 15.99 0.90
N LYS A 207 3.66 16.19 2.19
CA LYS A 207 4.60 16.73 3.18
C LYS A 207 5.38 15.64 3.90
N ARG A 208 4.71 14.56 4.37
CA ARG A 208 5.24 13.62 5.35
C ARG A 208 5.58 12.23 4.81
N SER A 209 4.98 11.79 3.69
CA SER A 209 5.35 10.51 3.08
C SER A 209 6.82 10.51 2.63
N PRO A 210 7.47 9.34 2.51
CA PRO A 210 8.82 9.24 1.96
C PRO A 210 8.95 9.96 0.61
N GLY A 211 10.03 10.66 0.39
CA GLY A 211 10.25 11.49 -0.80
C GLY A 211 9.46 12.80 -0.82
N GLY A 212 8.69 13.13 0.21
CA GLY A 212 7.92 14.37 0.32
C GLY A 212 8.75 15.59 0.78
N LEU A 213 8.07 16.71 1.01
CA LEU A 213 8.70 17.98 1.41
C LEU A 213 9.53 17.86 2.69
N ARG A 214 9.15 16.98 3.62
CA ARG A 214 9.89 16.75 4.87
C ARG A 214 11.28 16.16 4.63
N ASP A 215 11.45 15.35 3.60
CA ASP A 215 12.74 14.79 3.22
C ASP A 215 13.65 15.85 2.61
N ILE A 216 13.11 16.76 1.81
CA ILE A 216 13.88 17.92 1.30
C ILE A 216 14.32 18.81 2.46
N GLN A 217 13.47 19.01 3.46
CA GLN A 217 13.80 19.75 4.68
C GLN A 217 14.89 19.03 5.49
N LEU A 218 14.80 17.70 5.62
CA LEU A 218 15.84 16.88 6.27
C LEU A 218 17.20 17.07 5.61
N VAL A 219 17.28 17.05 4.28
CA VAL A 219 18.53 17.30 3.54
C VAL A 219 19.13 18.66 3.92
N ARG A 220 18.31 19.72 4.02
CA ARG A 220 18.78 21.06 4.44
C ARG A 220 19.25 21.08 5.88
N TRP A 221 18.54 20.46 6.82
CA TRP A 221 18.96 20.41 8.23
C TRP A 221 20.24 19.60 8.42
N LEU A 222 20.37 18.45 7.77
CA LEU A 222 21.60 17.66 7.78
C LEU A 222 22.76 18.41 7.11
N GLY A 223 22.48 19.15 6.04
CA GLY A 223 23.44 20.02 5.38
C GLY A 223 24.01 21.09 6.34
N ARG A 224 23.15 21.79 7.07
CA ARG A 224 23.56 22.78 8.09
C ARG A 224 24.34 22.15 9.23
N LEU A 225 23.89 21.01 9.74
CA LEU A 225 24.55 20.36 10.89
C LEU A 225 25.89 19.72 10.53
N ALA A 226 25.96 19.01 9.42
CA ALA A 226 27.12 18.19 9.09
C ALA A 226 28.13 18.89 8.19
N PHE A 227 27.67 19.83 7.33
CA PHE A 227 28.47 20.47 6.31
C PHE A 227 28.60 21.98 6.50
N GLY A 228 27.79 22.60 7.37
CA GLY A 228 27.69 24.05 7.52
C GLY A 228 27.05 24.76 6.32
N ALA A 229 26.37 24.02 5.46
CA ALA A 229 25.72 24.53 4.25
C ALA A 229 24.37 25.19 4.58
N GLU A 230 24.14 26.40 4.06
CA GLU A 230 22.90 27.13 4.32
C GLU A 230 21.79 26.77 3.30
N ASN A 231 22.15 26.30 2.11
CA ASN A 231 21.23 25.94 1.03
C ASN A 231 21.73 24.70 0.27
N LEU A 232 20.95 24.23 -0.71
CA LEU A 232 21.30 23.05 -1.51
C LEU A 232 22.55 23.25 -2.40
N PRO A 233 22.76 24.41 -3.09
CA PRO A 233 24.00 24.69 -3.81
C PRO A 233 25.24 24.63 -2.91
N ASP A 234 25.20 25.23 -1.70
CA ASP A 234 26.33 25.18 -0.74
C ASP A 234 26.59 23.72 -0.31
N LEU A 235 25.55 22.93 -0.11
CA LEU A 235 25.66 21.52 0.24
C LEU A 235 26.30 20.70 -0.89
N ALA A 236 25.97 21.01 -2.14
CA ALA A 236 26.61 20.40 -3.30
C ALA A 236 28.08 20.79 -3.40
N GLN A 237 28.41 22.06 -3.19
CA GLN A 237 29.80 22.55 -3.19
C GLN A 237 30.62 21.91 -2.04
N ALA A 238 29.99 21.71 -0.87
CA ALA A 238 30.61 21.02 0.25
C ALA A 238 30.72 19.50 0.09
N GLY A 239 30.24 18.96 -1.05
CA GLY A 239 30.28 17.52 -1.37
C GLY A 239 29.30 16.70 -0.52
N GLY A 240 28.21 17.28 -0.01
CA GLY A 240 27.15 16.57 0.69
C GLY A 240 26.22 15.81 -0.25
N ILE A 241 25.84 16.44 -1.36
CA ILE A 241 25.06 15.89 -2.47
C ILE A 241 25.71 16.24 -3.80
N SER A 242 25.27 15.66 -4.92
CA SER A 242 25.71 16.09 -6.25
C SER A 242 24.96 17.37 -6.69
N ARG A 243 25.49 18.05 -7.70
CA ARG A 243 24.79 19.21 -8.31
C ARG A 243 23.47 18.77 -8.94
N ALA A 244 23.45 17.62 -9.60
CA ALA A 244 22.25 17.03 -10.17
C ALA A 244 21.18 16.72 -9.12
N ASP A 245 21.59 16.23 -7.93
CA ASP A 245 20.66 16.02 -6.82
C ASP A 245 20.14 17.35 -6.24
N ALA A 246 20.98 18.39 -6.15
CA ALA A 246 20.53 19.70 -5.71
C ALA A 246 19.48 20.30 -6.66
N ASP A 247 19.68 20.15 -7.98
CA ASP A 247 18.72 20.57 -9.01
C ASP A 247 17.42 19.75 -8.92
N ALA A 248 17.51 18.42 -8.81
CA ALA A 248 16.36 17.53 -8.66
C ALA A 248 15.54 17.82 -7.39
N LEU A 249 16.20 18.12 -6.26
CA LEU A 249 15.53 18.52 -5.00
C LEU A 249 14.83 19.86 -5.13
N ARG A 250 15.41 20.83 -5.88
CA ARG A 250 14.77 22.13 -6.15
C ARG A 250 13.49 21.93 -6.98
N ASP A 251 13.59 21.16 -8.06
CA ASP A 251 12.46 20.91 -8.97
C ASP A 251 11.35 20.11 -8.26
N ALA A 252 11.71 19.10 -7.47
CA ALA A 252 10.76 18.35 -6.63
C ALA A 252 10.08 19.25 -5.59
N ARG A 253 10.82 20.15 -4.93
CA ARG A 253 10.25 21.12 -3.99
C ARG A 253 9.20 21.99 -4.66
N GLU A 254 9.51 22.55 -5.83
CA GLU A 254 8.59 23.37 -6.60
C GLU A 254 7.31 22.60 -6.95
N PHE A 255 7.45 21.41 -7.48
CA PHE A 255 6.33 20.53 -7.85
C PHE A 255 5.44 20.18 -6.66
N LEU A 256 6.04 19.73 -5.55
CA LEU A 256 5.31 19.32 -4.34
C LEU A 256 4.65 20.51 -3.63
N MET A 257 5.28 21.70 -3.60
CA MET A 257 4.68 22.90 -3.04
C MET A 257 3.48 23.35 -3.86
N ARG A 258 3.55 23.28 -5.18
CA ARG A 258 2.41 23.60 -6.06
C ARG A 258 1.22 22.69 -5.80
N ILE A 259 1.46 21.36 -5.67
CA ILE A 259 0.39 20.40 -5.31
C ILE A 259 -0.18 20.73 -3.92
N ARG A 260 0.68 20.98 -2.93
CA ARG A 260 0.26 21.29 -1.57
C ARG A 260 -0.60 22.55 -1.50
N ASN A 261 -0.22 23.62 -2.21
CA ASN A 261 -0.99 24.85 -2.30
C ASN A 261 -2.37 24.60 -2.91
N ASP A 262 -2.42 23.81 -3.98
CA ASP A 262 -3.65 23.40 -4.67
C ASP A 262 -4.59 22.61 -3.73
N LEU A 263 -4.04 21.64 -2.98
CA LEU A 263 -4.81 20.86 -2.00
C LEU A 263 -5.40 21.74 -0.90
N HIS A 264 -4.61 22.69 -0.37
CA HIS A 264 -5.07 23.62 0.65
C HIS A 264 -6.18 24.54 0.12
N LEU A 265 -6.01 25.10 -1.08
CA LEU A 265 -7.01 25.99 -1.70
C LEU A 265 -8.30 25.27 -2.03
N ALA A 266 -8.22 24.06 -2.55
CA ALA A 266 -9.39 23.23 -2.86
C ALA A 266 -10.15 22.80 -1.60
N ALA A 267 -9.45 22.52 -0.50
CA ALA A 267 -10.05 22.09 0.77
C ALA A 267 -10.56 23.26 1.63
N GLY A 268 -10.08 24.48 1.42
CA GLY A 268 -10.33 25.62 2.30
C GLY A 268 -9.78 25.44 3.72
N LYS A 269 -8.82 24.53 3.92
CA LYS A 269 -8.15 24.21 5.17
C LYS A 269 -6.82 23.50 4.90
N ALA A 270 -6.03 23.24 5.95
CA ALA A 270 -4.83 22.43 5.84
C ALA A 270 -5.16 21.01 5.33
N ALA A 271 -4.59 20.61 4.19
CA ALA A 271 -4.80 19.32 3.57
C ALA A 271 -3.52 18.91 2.82
N ASP A 272 -2.79 17.95 3.35
CA ASP A 272 -1.53 17.48 2.78
C ASP A 272 -1.65 16.08 2.12
N GLU A 273 -2.84 15.45 2.14
CA GLU A 273 -3.07 14.13 1.56
C GLU A 273 -3.55 14.24 0.10
N LEU A 274 -2.84 13.57 -0.79
CA LEU A 274 -3.15 13.48 -2.20
C LEU A 274 -4.07 12.27 -2.43
N THR A 275 -5.36 12.40 -2.06
CA THR A 275 -6.37 11.36 -2.23
C THR A 275 -6.64 11.09 -3.71
N ARG A 276 -7.22 9.93 -4.03
CA ARG A 276 -7.57 9.56 -5.43
C ARG A 276 -8.38 10.65 -6.14
N ASP A 277 -9.34 11.27 -5.44
CA ASP A 277 -10.13 12.39 -5.98
C ASP A 277 -9.27 13.58 -6.37
N GLN A 278 -8.34 13.92 -5.48
CA GLN A 278 -7.43 15.01 -5.73
C GLN A 278 -6.46 14.68 -6.88
N GLN A 279 -6.05 13.42 -7.02
CA GLN A 279 -5.22 12.98 -8.14
C GLN A 279 -5.94 13.17 -9.48
N VAL A 280 -7.21 12.74 -9.57
CA VAL A 280 -8.04 12.93 -10.79
C VAL A 280 -8.25 14.40 -11.07
N ARG A 281 -8.63 15.20 -10.06
CA ARG A 281 -8.85 16.65 -10.18
C ARG A 281 -7.58 17.37 -10.66
N LEU A 282 -6.42 17.06 -10.06
CA LEU A 282 -5.15 17.68 -10.41
C LEU A 282 -4.66 17.29 -11.82
N ALA A 283 -4.89 16.03 -12.23
CA ALA A 283 -4.59 15.60 -13.59
C ALA A 283 -5.42 16.38 -14.62
N ALA A 284 -6.73 16.51 -14.38
CA ALA A 284 -7.63 17.31 -15.23
C ALA A 284 -7.26 18.79 -15.26
N ALA A 285 -6.96 19.41 -14.10
CA ALA A 285 -6.54 20.81 -14.01
C ALA A 285 -5.22 21.11 -14.74
N ARG A 286 -4.36 20.10 -14.91
CA ARG A 286 -3.12 20.18 -15.69
C ARG A 286 -3.29 19.85 -17.17
N GLY A 287 -4.50 19.56 -17.63
CA GLY A 287 -4.79 19.17 -19.02
C GLY A 287 -4.16 17.84 -19.42
N LEU A 288 -3.94 16.94 -18.46
CA LEU A 288 -3.41 15.60 -18.74
C LEU A 288 -4.55 14.69 -19.22
N GLU A 289 -4.68 14.55 -20.51
CA GLU A 289 -5.65 13.65 -21.15
C GLU A 289 -5.16 12.20 -21.14
N SER A 290 -6.10 11.26 -21.19
CA SER A 290 -5.79 9.84 -21.36
C SER A 290 -5.28 9.61 -22.79
N ARG A 291 -4.13 8.95 -22.91
CA ARG A 291 -3.47 8.72 -24.20
C ARG A 291 -2.63 7.44 -24.15
N ASP A 292 -2.59 6.70 -25.26
CA ASP A 292 -1.77 5.52 -25.46
C ASP A 292 -1.99 4.42 -24.37
N GLY A 293 -3.24 4.26 -23.90
CA GLY A 293 -3.60 3.29 -22.85
C GLY A 293 -3.42 3.80 -21.42
N LEU A 294 -2.77 4.94 -21.20
CA LEU A 294 -2.58 5.55 -19.88
C LEU A 294 -3.66 6.59 -19.58
N LEU A 295 -4.23 6.51 -18.38
CA LEU A 295 -5.14 7.55 -17.89
C LEU A 295 -4.36 8.83 -17.58
N GLY A 296 -5.03 10.00 -17.72
CA GLY A 296 -4.44 11.28 -17.36
C GLY A 296 -3.91 11.30 -15.91
N VAL A 297 -4.63 10.66 -14.99
CA VAL A 297 -4.24 10.52 -13.57
C VAL A 297 -2.99 9.65 -13.41
N GLU A 298 -2.83 8.60 -14.20
CA GLU A 298 -1.62 7.74 -14.16
C GLU A 298 -0.39 8.50 -14.66
N ARG A 299 -0.55 9.34 -15.69
CA ARG A 299 0.50 10.25 -16.16
C ARG A 299 0.90 11.26 -15.09
N PHE A 300 -0.07 11.84 -14.37
CA PHE A 300 0.18 12.72 -13.24
C PHE A 300 0.95 12.04 -12.11
N MET A 301 0.51 10.84 -11.71
CA MET A 301 1.15 10.09 -10.64
C MET A 301 2.54 9.58 -11.03
N ARG A 302 2.78 9.26 -12.30
CA ARG A 302 4.13 8.94 -12.81
C ARG A 302 5.10 10.10 -12.61
N GLU A 303 4.68 11.33 -12.89
CA GLU A 303 5.45 12.54 -12.62
C GLU A 303 5.71 12.72 -11.12
N TYR A 304 4.68 12.55 -10.30
CA TYR A 304 4.75 12.62 -8.84
C TYR A 304 5.79 11.62 -8.28
N PHE A 305 5.69 10.35 -8.65
CA PHE A 305 6.64 9.33 -8.19
C PHE A 305 8.04 9.55 -8.74
N GLY A 306 8.18 10.11 -9.93
CA GLY A 306 9.45 10.52 -10.48
C GLY A 306 10.17 11.55 -9.59
N HIS A 307 9.44 12.54 -9.06
CA HIS A 307 9.98 13.54 -8.15
C HIS A 307 10.29 12.95 -6.76
N THR A 308 9.36 12.23 -6.15
CA THR A 308 9.52 11.69 -4.79
C THR A 308 10.63 10.63 -4.71
N ARG A 309 10.79 9.79 -5.76
CA ARG A 309 11.90 8.83 -5.87
C ARG A 309 13.26 9.53 -5.91
N ARG A 310 13.41 10.62 -6.70
CA ARG A 310 14.65 11.40 -6.75
C ARG A 310 14.98 12.02 -5.41
N VAL A 311 13.99 12.53 -4.68
CA VAL A 311 14.17 13.06 -3.33
C VAL A 311 14.67 11.97 -2.39
N ALA A 312 14.04 10.79 -2.38
CA ALA A 312 14.45 9.67 -1.53
C ALA A 312 15.88 9.19 -1.85
N GLN A 313 16.25 9.12 -3.13
CA GLN A 313 17.62 8.78 -3.56
C GLN A 313 18.66 9.83 -3.08
N ALA A 314 18.32 11.11 -3.15
CA ALA A 314 19.22 12.17 -2.66
C ALA A 314 19.39 12.10 -1.14
N VAL A 315 18.33 11.80 -0.38
CA VAL A 315 18.40 11.57 1.08
C VAL A 315 19.32 10.38 1.39
N ASP A 316 19.12 9.25 0.73
CA ASP A 316 19.92 8.05 0.96
C ASP A 316 21.40 8.27 0.62
N THR A 317 21.69 8.98 -0.47
CA THR A 317 23.05 9.38 -0.86
C THR A 317 23.70 10.25 0.22
N LEU A 318 22.96 11.24 0.74
CA LEU A 318 23.44 12.08 1.83
C LEU A 318 23.73 11.29 3.11
N LEU A 319 22.79 10.42 3.52
CA LEU A 319 22.95 9.58 4.71
C LEU A 319 24.15 8.64 4.62
N ARG A 320 24.38 8.04 3.45
CA ARG A 320 25.60 7.24 3.19
C ARG A 320 26.87 8.11 3.29
N SER A 321 26.86 9.34 2.78
CA SER A 321 27.99 10.26 2.88
C SER A 321 28.31 10.63 4.34
N LEU A 322 27.30 10.79 5.18
CA LEU A 322 27.45 11.11 6.60
C LEU A 322 28.07 9.96 7.41
N ARG A 323 27.69 8.72 7.14
CA ARG A 323 28.27 7.52 7.78
C ARG A 323 29.76 7.35 7.46
N ARG A 324 30.24 7.86 6.33
CA ARG A 324 31.62 7.75 5.83
C ARG A 324 32.57 8.84 6.31
N ARG A 325 32.07 9.94 6.90
CA ARG A 325 32.86 11.06 7.41
C ARG A 325 33.48 10.74 8.77
N GLY A 326 34.60 10.01 8.76
CA GLY A 326 35.42 9.82 9.93
C GLY A 326 36.85 9.47 9.51
N PRO A 327 37.91 9.95 10.21
CA PRO A 327 39.28 9.60 9.88
C PRO A 327 39.52 8.08 9.93
N MET A 328 38.83 7.35 10.79
CA MET A 328 38.89 5.90 10.87
C MET A 328 38.32 5.20 9.63
N ALA A 329 37.24 5.72 9.04
CA ALA A 329 36.63 5.14 7.83
C ALA A 329 37.53 5.35 6.59
N ALA A 330 38.24 6.47 6.50
CA ALA A 330 39.19 6.73 5.44
C ALA A 330 40.44 5.83 5.59
N LEU A 331 40.92 5.63 6.82
CA LEU A 331 42.05 4.75 7.13
C LEU A 331 41.72 3.29 6.89
N ALA A 332 40.51 2.85 7.30
CA ALA A 332 40.03 1.49 7.10
C ALA A 332 39.90 1.15 5.60
N ARG A 333 39.42 2.06 4.75
CA ARG A 333 39.37 1.87 3.30
C ARG A 333 40.77 1.65 2.68
N GLY A 334 41.80 2.37 3.17
CA GLY A 334 43.14 2.23 2.68
C GLY A 334 43.81 0.91 3.10
N LEU A 335 43.50 0.41 4.29
CA LEU A 335 44.20 -0.74 4.92
C LEU A 335 43.48 -2.11 4.72
N PHE A 336 42.18 -2.12 4.60
CA PHE A 336 41.38 -3.38 4.61
C PHE A 336 40.63 -3.66 3.31
N GLY A 337 40.78 -2.84 2.26
CA GLY A 337 40.17 -3.12 0.97
C GLY A 337 41.08 -3.98 0.10
N HIS A 338 40.46 -4.93 -0.66
CA HIS A 338 41.17 -5.70 -1.70
C HIS A 338 40.67 -5.32 -3.09
N GLU A 339 41.53 -5.49 -4.08
CA GLU A 339 41.15 -5.24 -5.48
C GLU A 339 40.61 -6.50 -6.13
N VAL A 340 39.56 -6.34 -6.91
CA VAL A 340 38.95 -7.39 -7.70
C VAL A 340 39.02 -6.99 -9.17
N ASP A 341 39.45 -7.95 -10.01
CA ASP A 341 39.60 -7.78 -11.47
C ASP A 341 40.53 -6.58 -11.87
N GLY A 342 41.37 -6.03 -10.95
CA GLY A 342 42.20 -4.85 -11.16
C GLY A 342 41.44 -3.56 -11.44
N ARG A 343 40.13 -3.55 -11.27
CA ARG A 343 39.23 -2.43 -11.62
C ARG A 343 38.32 -2.00 -10.49
N PHE A 344 38.03 -2.92 -9.58
CA PHE A 344 37.12 -2.67 -8.46
C PHE A 344 37.85 -2.82 -7.15
N ARG A 345 37.44 -2.07 -6.16
CA ARG A 345 37.90 -2.19 -4.79
C ARG A 345 36.70 -2.56 -3.90
N VAL A 346 36.81 -3.66 -3.20
CA VAL A 346 35.88 -4.06 -2.16
C VAL A 346 36.45 -3.63 -0.82
N GLY A 347 35.81 -2.64 -0.22
CA GLY A 347 36.18 -2.09 1.09
C GLY A 347 35.34 -2.66 2.22
N PRO A 348 35.58 -2.28 3.47
CA PRO A 348 34.79 -2.74 4.62
C PRO A 348 33.35 -2.15 4.67
N VAL A 349 33.03 -1.17 3.86
CA VAL A 349 31.74 -0.45 3.88
C VAL A 349 31.12 -0.22 2.51
N ASP A 350 31.86 -0.43 1.43
CA ASP A 350 31.39 -0.20 0.06
C ASP A 350 32.23 -0.93 -1.00
N VAL A 351 31.63 -1.05 -2.19
CA VAL A 351 32.31 -1.47 -3.42
C VAL A 351 32.47 -0.25 -4.33
N ALA A 352 33.64 -0.02 -4.89
CA ALA A 352 33.96 1.11 -5.74
C ALA A 352 34.74 0.69 -6.99
N ALA A 353 34.65 1.47 -8.05
CA ALA A 353 35.66 1.44 -9.11
C ALA A 353 36.95 2.10 -8.58
N THR A 354 38.14 1.61 -8.97
CA THR A 354 39.37 2.31 -8.69
C THR A 354 39.41 3.63 -9.46
N SER A 355 40.12 4.66 -8.95
CA SER A 355 40.16 5.96 -9.62
C SER A 355 40.63 5.87 -11.07
N ALA A 356 41.56 4.93 -11.37
CA ALA A 356 42.08 4.72 -12.72
C ALA A 356 41.07 4.03 -13.64
N SER A 357 40.17 3.16 -13.08
CA SER A 357 39.19 2.42 -13.87
C SER A 357 37.83 3.10 -13.96
N LEU A 358 37.56 4.10 -13.14
CA LEU A 358 36.23 4.74 -13.01
C LEU A 358 35.63 5.20 -14.37
N PRO A 359 36.39 5.90 -15.28
CA PRO A 359 35.82 6.27 -16.57
C PRO A 359 35.44 5.05 -17.43
N ARG A 360 36.26 4.00 -17.39
CA ARG A 360 35.98 2.74 -18.11
C ARG A 360 34.77 2.01 -17.55
N VAL A 361 34.66 1.90 -16.22
CA VAL A 361 33.52 1.24 -15.54
C VAL A 361 32.24 2.00 -15.83
N ALA A 362 32.23 3.33 -15.70
CA ALA A 362 31.05 4.15 -15.95
C ALA A 362 30.64 4.15 -17.44
N GLY A 363 31.57 3.96 -18.36
CA GLY A 363 31.32 3.95 -19.81
C GLY A 363 30.99 2.57 -20.41
N SER A 364 30.77 1.53 -19.60
CA SER A 364 30.54 0.17 -20.09
C SER A 364 29.41 -0.52 -19.33
N VAL A 365 28.34 -0.91 -20.03
CA VAL A 365 27.21 -1.66 -19.44
C VAL A 365 27.68 -2.93 -18.74
N ARG A 366 28.59 -3.70 -19.37
CA ARG A 366 29.19 -4.91 -18.79
C ARG A 366 29.86 -4.62 -17.43
N GLU A 367 30.69 -3.58 -17.37
CA GLU A 367 31.43 -3.25 -16.15
C GLU A 367 30.48 -2.75 -15.04
N ILE A 368 29.40 -2.05 -15.42
CA ILE A 368 28.35 -1.62 -14.47
C ILE A 368 27.59 -2.83 -13.94
N VAL A 369 27.26 -3.80 -14.78
CA VAL A 369 26.63 -5.07 -14.33
C VAL A 369 27.58 -5.82 -13.39
N ARG A 370 28.87 -5.89 -13.71
CA ARG A 370 29.89 -6.50 -12.83
C ARG A 370 29.97 -5.79 -11.47
N LEU A 371 29.88 -4.47 -11.44
CA LEU A 371 29.83 -3.68 -10.21
C LEU A 371 28.58 -4.02 -9.39
N ALA A 372 27.42 -4.17 -10.03
CA ALA A 372 26.18 -4.60 -9.40
C ALA A 372 26.32 -6.01 -8.79
N GLU A 373 26.96 -6.92 -9.51
CA GLU A 373 27.24 -8.28 -9.05
C GLU A 373 28.14 -8.27 -7.80
N LEU A 374 29.23 -7.50 -7.82
CA LEU A 374 30.11 -7.37 -6.65
C LEU A 374 29.37 -6.76 -5.45
N SER A 375 28.56 -5.71 -5.67
CA SER A 375 27.71 -5.11 -4.64
C SER A 375 26.77 -6.15 -4.01
N MET A 376 26.14 -6.97 -4.85
CA MET A 376 25.24 -8.05 -4.45
C MET A 376 25.98 -9.17 -3.67
N LEU A 377 27.10 -9.64 -4.18
CA LEU A 377 27.85 -10.78 -3.58
C LEU A 377 28.41 -10.42 -2.20
N TYR A 378 28.97 -9.21 -2.08
CA TYR A 378 29.54 -8.72 -0.82
C TYR A 378 28.50 -8.05 0.11
N GLU A 379 27.24 -7.94 -0.34
CA GLU A 379 26.15 -7.26 0.39
C GLU A 379 26.54 -5.84 0.83
N MET A 380 27.29 -5.16 -0.02
CA MET A 380 27.81 -3.82 0.24
C MET A 380 27.32 -2.82 -0.80
N PRO A 381 26.94 -1.60 -0.39
CA PRO A 381 26.48 -0.58 -1.33
C PRO A 381 27.63 -0.12 -2.24
N VAL A 382 27.28 0.30 -3.45
CA VAL A 382 28.23 0.96 -4.36
C VAL A 382 28.67 2.31 -3.76
N ALA A 383 29.97 2.60 -3.85
CA ALA A 383 30.53 3.86 -3.38
C ALA A 383 29.92 5.04 -4.15
N ARG A 384 29.70 6.15 -3.43
CA ARG A 384 29.03 7.34 -3.96
C ARG A 384 29.66 7.86 -5.25
N ASP A 385 30.96 8.07 -5.26
CA ASP A 385 31.68 8.64 -6.41
C ASP A 385 31.52 7.75 -7.66
N THR A 386 31.54 6.43 -7.46
CA THR A 386 31.30 5.44 -8.51
C THR A 386 29.85 5.48 -8.98
N TRP A 387 28.90 5.54 -8.04
CA TRP A 387 27.48 5.62 -8.34
C TRP A 387 27.13 6.90 -9.13
N GLU A 388 27.66 8.06 -8.72
CA GLU A 388 27.46 9.34 -9.41
C GLU A 388 28.06 9.33 -10.82
N ALA A 389 29.27 8.77 -10.97
CA ALA A 389 29.91 8.65 -12.27
C ALA A 389 29.14 7.74 -13.24
N VAL A 390 28.65 6.60 -12.75
CA VAL A 390 27.80 5.68 -13.53
C VAL A 390 26.53 6.41 -13.96
N ARG A 391 25.80 7.01 -13.02
CA ARG A 391 24.55 7.73 -13.30
C ARG A 391 24.73 8.86 -14.32
N ALA A 392 25.83 9.58 -14.25
CA ALA A 392 26.15 10.66 -15.20
C ALA A 392 26.48 10.13 -16.61
N ALA A 393 27.04 8.92 -16.70
CA ALA A 393 27.43 8.32 -17.97
C ALA A 393 26.28 7.60 -18.68
N VAL A 394 25.25 7.12 -17.96
CA VAL A 394 24.14 6.32 -18.48
C VAL A 394 23.47 6.94 -19.73
N PRO A 395 23.19 8.25 -19.84
CA PRO A 395 22.58 8.83 -21.03
C PRO A 395 23.43 8.67 -22.32
N ALA A 396 24.73 8.48 -22.18
CA ALA A 396 25.69 8.34 -23.28
C ALA A 396 26.02 6.87 -23.58
N LEU A 397 25.54 5.91 -22.79
CA LEU A 397 25.77 4.49 -23.02
C LEU A 397 25.03 3.99 -24.28
N PRO A 398 25.61 3.00 -25.00
CA PRO A 398 24.92 2.33 -26.12
C PRO A 398 23.58 1.74 -25.67
N ARG A 399 22.52 1.97 -26.43
CA ARG A 399 21.18 1.40 -26.19
C ARG A 399 21.09 -0.07 -26.58
N GLU A 400 22.05 -0.58 -27.30
CA GLU A 400 22.19 -1.98 -27.67
C GLU A 400 23.48 -2.54 -27.06
N PRO A 401 23.39 -3.14 -25.83
CA PRO A 401 24.54 -3.77 -25.22
C PRO A 401 25.00 -4.97 -26.00
N ASP A 402 26.28 -5.28 -25.92
CA ASP A 402 26.86 -6.48 -26.58
C ASP A 402 26.44 -7.77 -25.85
N GLY A 403 26.64 -8.92 -26.52
CA GLY A 403 26.30 -10.24 -25.97
C GLY A 403 26.99 -10.53 -24.63
N VAL A 404 28.18 -9.99 -24.41
CA VAL A 404 28.94 -10.19 -23.19
C VAL A 404 28.30 -9.43 -21.99
N ALA A 405 27.72 -8.26 -22.24
CA ALA A 405 26.95 -7.52 -21.24
C ALA A 405 25.67 -8.26 -20.87
N ASN A 406 24.99 -8.85 -21.87
CA ASN A 406 23.80 -9.67 -21.66
C ASN A 406 24.11 -10.95 -20.85
N GLU A 407 25.19 -11.66 -21.18
CA GLU A 407 25.66 -12.83 -20.41
C GLU A 407 25.97 -12.45 -18.96
N ALA A 408 26.67 -11.34 -18.74
CA ALA A 408 26.94 -10.84 -17.38
C ALA A 408 25.67 -10.51 -16.62
N PHE A 409 24.66 -9.94 -17.28
CA PHE A 409 23.35 -9.66 -16.68
C PHE A 409 22.62 -10.95 -16.30
N LEU A 410 22.57 -11.93 -17.19
CA LEU A 410 21.94 -13.23 -16.93
C LEU A 410 22.66 -14.03 -15.83
N ALA A 411 23.95 -13.82 -15.64
CA ALA A 411 24.72 -14.44 -14.57
C ALA A 411 24.28 -13.97 -13.17
N LEU A 412 23.69 -12.79 -13.02
CA LEU A 412 23.15 -12.32 -11.75
C LEU A 412 22.08 -13.26 -11.19
N PHE A 413 21.29 -13.89 -12.07
CA PHE A 413 20.21 -14.79 -11.70
C PHE A 413 20.71 -16.16 -11.16
N ALA A 414 21.99 -16.42 -11.21
CA ALA A 414 22.60 -17.57 -10.51
C ALA A 414 22.60 -17.39 -8.98
N HIS A 415 22.27 -16.19 -8.49
CA HIS A 415 22.17 -15.88 -7.07
C HIS A 415 20.74 -15.49 -6.70
N PRO A 416 19.79 -16.43 -6.69
CA PRO A 416 18.36 -16.15 -6.63
C PRO A 416 17.91 -15.39 -5.37
N THR A 417 18.60 -15.56 -4.24
CA THR A 417 18.28 -14.87 -2.98
C THR A 417 18.82 -13.44 -2.89
N LYS A 418 19.69 -13.03 -3.83
CA LYS A 418 20.39 -11.74 -3.78
C LYS A 418 20.13 -10.87 -5.02
N VAL A 419 19.69 -11.45 -6.12
CA VAL A 419 19.56 -10.77 -7.42
C VAL A 419 18.67 -9.52 -7.39
N ALA A 420 17.64 -9.50 -6.55
CA ALA A 420 16.74 -8.35 -6.40
C ALA A 420 17.49 -7.05 -6.07
N ALA A 421 18.52 -7.13 -5.21
CA ALA A 421 19.34 -5.96 -4.85
C ALA A 421 20.13 -5.42 -6.05
N ALA A 422 20.70 -6.31 -6.87
CA ALA A 422 21.42 -5.91 -8.09
C ALA A 422 20.48 -5.29 -9.13
N LEU A 423 19.31 -5.91 -9.36
CA LEU A 423 18.29 -5.38 -10.28
C LEU A 423 17.77 -4.00 -9.84
N ARG A 424 17.48 -3.83 -8.54
CA ARG A 424 17.07 -2.54 -7.98
C ARG A 424 18.14 -1.47 -8.21
N TRP A 425 19.40 -1.80 -7.97
CA TRP A 425 20.50 -0.86 -8.19
C TRP A 425 20.65 -0.49 -9.67
N LEU A 426 20.60 -1.48 -10.59
CA LEU A 426 20.65 -1.26 -12.05
C LEU A 426 19.49 -0.39 -12.52
N HIS A 427 18.29 -0.62 -11.96
CA HIS A 427 17.11 0.20 -12.23
C HIS A 427 17.26 1.63 -11.69
N ASP A 428 17.84 1.81 -10.50
CA ASP A 428 18.04 3.13 -9.89
C ASP A 428 18.99 4.00 -10.71
N VAL A 429 20.04 3.41 -11.30
CA VAL A 429 20.97 4.13 -12.14
C VAL A 429 20.51 4.24 -13.62
N GLY A 430 19.47 3.50 -14.03
CA GLY A 430 18.92 3.55 -15.40
C GLY A 430 19.58 2.58 -16.38
N VAL A 431 20.34 1.59 -15.92
CA VAL A 431 21.00 0.59 -16.76
C VAL A 431 20.06 -0.59 -17.07
N LEU A 432 19.13 -0.89 -16.17
CA LEU A 432 18.12 -1.92 -16.42
C LEU A 432 17.32 -1.64 -17.70
N GLU A 433 17.01 -0.38 -18.00
CA GLU A 433 16.29 0.07 -19.18
C GLU A 433 17.14 0.08 -20.45
N ILE A 434 18.45 0.01 -20.34
CA ILE A 434 19.35 -0.24 -21.48
C ILE A 434 19.30 -1.73 -21.85
N LEU A 435 19.31 -2.61 -20.84
CA LEU A 435 19.24 -4.07 -21.01
C LEU A 435 17.84 -4.51 -21.46
N ILE A 436 16.81 -3.94 -20.84
CA ILE A 436 15.38 -4.21 -21.09
C ILE A 436 14.66 -2.88 -21.37
N PRO A 437 14.68 -2.38 -22.64
CA PRO A 437 14.10 -1.07 -22.97
C PRO A 437 12.62 -0.93 -22.62
N GLN A 438 11.87 -2.03 -22.70
CA GLN A 438 10.44 -2.06 -22.36
C GLN A 438 10.17 -1.75 -20.88
N PHE A 439 11.17 -1.92 -20.00
CA PHE A 439 11.07 -1.60 -18.58
C PHE A 439 10.97 -0.07 -18.31
N GLU A 440 11.37 0.76 -19.28
CA GLU A 440 11.19 2.22 -19.21
C GLU A 440 9.68 2.60 -19.14
N HIS A 441 8.81 1.85 -19.84
CA HIS A 441 7.36 2.07 -19.75
C HIS A 441 6.80 1.75 -18.37
N ALA A 442 7.30 0.70 -17.72
CA ALA A 442 6.87 0.31 -16.38
C ALA A 442 7.37 1.25 -15.27
N ARG A 443 8.42 2.05 -15.54
CA ARG A 443 9.04 2.95 -14.55
C ARG A 443 8.04 3.96 -13.98
N ASN A 444 7.88 3.93 -12.65
CA ASN A 444 6.95 4.77 -11.89
C ASN A 444 5.48 4.69 -12.37
N LEU A 445 5.10 3.64 -13.08
CA LEU A 445 3.75 3.45 -13.57
C LEU A 445 2.84 2.97 -12.44
N LEU A 446 1.89 3.79 -12.03
CA LEU A 446 0.80 3.41 -11.15
C LEU A 446 -0.39 3.01 -12.01
N GLN A 447 -1.00 1.87 -11.77
CA GLN A 447 -2.32 1.55 -12.32
C GLN A 447 -3.41 2.09 -11.38
N PHE A 448 -4.11 3.13 -11.82
CA PHE A 448 -5.10 3.83 -11.00
C PHE A 448 -6.30 2.97 -10.62
N ASN A 449 -6.70 2.04 -11.49
CA ASN A 449 -7.84 1.15 -11.30
C ASN A 449 -7.48 -0.22 -10.71
N SER A 450 -6.21 -0.46 -10.36
CA SER A 450 -5.75 -1.74 -9.85
C SER A 450 -5.54 -1.74 -8.33
N PHE A 451 -5.47 -2.95 -7.78
CA PHE A 451 -5.35 -3.22 -6.34
C PHE A 451 -3.91 -3.09 -5.81
N HIS A 452 -2.94 -2.74 -6.65
CA HIS A 452 -1.53 -2.69 -6.29
C HIS A 452 -1.20 -1.44 -5.47
N LYS A 453 -0.50 -1.62 -4.35
CA LYS A 453 0.00 -0.51 -3.52
C LYS A 453 1.26 0.14 -4.10
N TYR A 454 1.89 -0.49 -5.08
CA TYR A 454 3.17 -0.11 -5.64
C TYR A 454 3.05 0.19 -7.13
N THR A 455 4.02 0.91 -7.69
CA THR A 455 4.20 1.05 -9.13
C THR A 455 4.61 -0.28 -9.75
N VAL A 456 4.36 -0.46 -11.06
CA VAL A 456 4.61 -1.73 -11.76
C VAL A 456 6.07 -2.16 -11.63
N ASP A 457 7.02 -1.24 -11.83
CA ASP A 457 8.46 -1.50 -11.67
C ASP A 457 8.82 -1.96 -10.26
N GLU A 458 8.32 -1.29 -9.24
CA GLU A 458 8.58 -1.63 -7.85
C GLU A 458 7.92 -2.96 -7.45
N HIS A 459 6.70 -3.21 -7.92
CA HIS A 459 6.00 -4.48 -7.72
C HIS A 459 6.79 -5.67 -8.24
N CYS A 460 7.31 -5.60 -9.46
CA CYS A 460 8.13 -6.66 -10.05
C CYS A 460 9.40 -6.95 -9.21
N LEU A 461 10.07 -5.89 -8.74
CA LEU A 461 11.26 -6.05 -7.88
C LEU A 461 10.92 -6.66 -6.51
N ILE A 462 9.80 -6.22 -5.88
CA ILE A 462 9.31 -6.81 -4.64
C ILE A 462 8.92 -8.27 -4.82
N ALA A 463 8.29 -8.63 -5.94
CA ALA A 463 7.92 -10.03 -6.22
C ALA A 463 9.15 -10.94 -6.26
N ILE A 464 10.27 -10.48 -6.82
CA ILE A 464 11.56 -11.21 -6.77
C ILE A 464 12.09 -11.32 -5.34
N GLU A 465 11.98 -10.27 -4.51
CA GLU A 465 12.36 -10.33 -3.10
C GLU A 465 11.50 -11.34 -2.32
N ARG A 466 10.19 -11.40 -2.62
CA ARG A 466 9.25 -12.34 -1.98
C ARG A 466 9.55 -13.80 -2.34
N VAL A 467 9.76 -14.10 -3.62
CA VAL A 467 10.10 -15.48 -4.03
C VAL A 467 11.45 -15.92 -3.46
N ALA A 468 12.41 -15.02 -3.37
CA ALA A 468 13.70 -15.30 -2.74
C ALA A 468 13.59 -15.68 -1.25
N ALA A 469 12.63 -15.08 -0.54
CA ALA A 469 12.38 -15.40 0.88
C ALA A 469 11.85 -16.82 1.08
N PHE A 470 11.23 -17.45 0.09
CA PHE A 470 10.78 -18.84 0.17
C PHE A 470 11.93 -19.83 0.33
N ALA A 471 13.15 -19.46 -0.07
CA ALA A 471 14.34 -20.32 0.12
C ALA A 471 14.55 -20.76 1.58
N SER A 472 14.18 -19.91 2.54
CA SER A 472 14.29 -20.15 3.99
C SER A 472 12.95 -20.48 4.66
N ALA A 473 11.85 -20.60 3.91
CA ALA A 473 10.57 -20.95 4.48
C ALA A 473 10.46 -22.46 4.77
N ASP A 474 9.79 -22.80 5.87
CA ASP A 474 9.58 -24.19 6.30
C ASP A 474 8.22 -24.75 5.81
N ASP A 475 7.46 -23.94 5.06
CA ASP A 475 6.18 -24.32 4.48
C ASP A 475 6.33 -25.01 3.10
N TRP A 476 5.19 -25.33 2.48
CA TRP A 476 5.15 -25.98 1.17
C TRP A 476 5.83 -25.16 0.06
N LEU A 477 5.76 -23.81 0.11
CA LEU A 477 6.44 -22.94 -0.85
C LEU A 477 7.96 -23.10 -0.76
N GLY A 478 8.50 -23.22 0.48
CA GLY A 478 9.92 -23.50 0.68
C GLY A 478 10.33 -24.87 0.15
N VAL A 479 9.47 -25.89 0.31
CA VAL A 479 9.71 -27.23 -0.24
C VAL A 479 9.77 -27.17 -1.76
N GLU A 480 8.79 -26.53 -2.42
CA GLU A 480 8.73 -26.45 -3.86
C GLU A 480 9.83 -25.56 -4.45
N TRP A 481 10.23 -24.49 -3.75
CA TRP A 481 11.39 -23.71 -4.15
C TRP A 481 12.67 -24.53 -4.19
N ARG A 482 12.95 -25.31 -3.13
CA ARG A 482 14.14 -26.16 -3.04
C ARG A 482 14.12 -27.34 -4.02
N SER A 483 12.94 -27.70 -4.53
CA SER A 483 12.73 -28.75 -5.53
C SER A 483 12.98 -28.28 -6.98
N LEU A 484 13.10 -26.96 -7.21
CA LEU A 484 13.37 -26.42 -8.54
C LEU A 484 14.78 -26.80 -9.01
N ARG A 485 14.87 -27.27 -10.24
CA ARG A 485 16.16 -27.52 -10.90
C ARG A 485 16.80 -26.25 -11.43
N ARG A 486 15.98 -25.30 -11.86
CA ARG A 486 16.37 -24.02 -12.47
C ARG A 486 15.51 -22.89 -11.91
N THR A 487 16.13 -21.84 -11.37
CA THR A 487 15.41 -20.69 -10.83
C THR A 487 15.38 -19.51 -11.77
N ARG A 488 16.30 -19.44 -12.75
CA ARG A 488 16.44 -18.29 -13.68
C ARG A 488 15.17 -17.99 -14.47
N PRO A 489 14.46 -18.97 -15.11
CA PRO A 489 13.23 -18.66 -15.84
C PRO A 489 12.16 -18.04 -14.95
N LEU A 490 11.98 -18.51 -13.71
CA LEU A 490 11.04 -17.97 -12.74
C LEU A 490 11.38 -16.52 -12.38
N LEU A 491 12.64 -16.22 -12.08
CA LEU A 491 13.08 -14.88 -11.69
C LEU A 491 12.97 -13.86 -12.83
N VAL A 492 13.29 -14.29 -14.09
CA VAL A 492 13.09 -13.46 -15.28
C VAL A 492 11.61 -13.25 -15.54
N ALA A 493 10.78 -14.29 -15.39
CA ALA A 493 9.33 -14.15 -15.51
C ALA A 493 8.76 -13.18 -14.47
N LEU A 494 9.21 -13.25 -13.21
CA LEU A 494 8.82 -12.29 -12.15
C LEU A 494 9.23 -10.84 -12.47
N LEU A 495 10.39 -10.63 -13.10
CA LEU A 495 10.79 -9.30 -13.55
C LEU A 495 9.87 -8.75 -14.64
N LEU A 496 9.30 -9.62 -15.48
CA LEU A 496 8.56 -9.25 -16.70
C LEU A 496 7.05 -9.49 -16.64
N HIS A 497 6.50 -10.13 -15.57
CA HIS A 497 5.10 -10.60 -15.55
C HIS A 497 4.08 -9.49 -15.81
N ASP A 498 4.38 -8.29 -15.35
CA ASP A 498 3.52 -7.12 -15.44
C ASP A 498 3.98 -6.09 -16.50
N ILE A 499 4.98 -6.41 -17.32
CA ILE A 499 5.57 -5.48 -18.28
C ILE A 499 4.57 -4.97 -19.34
N GLY A 500 3.49 -5.71 -19.59
CA GLY A 500 2.40 -5.34 -20.50
C GLY A 500 1.38 -4.36 -19.91
N LYS A 501 1.48 -3.97 -18.65
CA LYS A 501 0.56 -3.04 -18.00
C LYS A 501 0.70 -1.61 -18.55
N GLY A 502 -0.43 -0.86 -18.57
CA GLY A 502 -0.47 0.52 -19.09
C GLY A 502 -0.63 0.63 -20.61
N PHE A 503 -0.96 -0.47 -21.28
CA PHE A 503 -1.36 -0.51 -22.68
C PHE A 503 -2.85 -0.85 -22.83
N VAL A 504 -3.41 -0.70 -24.02
CA VAL A 504 -4.84 -1.00 -24.30
C VAL A 504 -5.08 -2.51 -24.40
N GLU A 505 -4.09 -3.27 -24.90
CA GLU A 505 -4.14 -4.72 -25.05
C GLU A 505 -4.09 -5.41 -23.68
N ASP A 506 -4.65 -6.62 -23.58
CA ASP A 506 -4.51 -7.44 -22.36
C ASP A 506 -3.03 -7.60 -21.98
N HIS A 507 -2.72 -7.24 -20.73
CA HIS A 507 -1.33 -7.14 -20.27
C HIS A 507 -0.61 -8.49 -20.21
N SER A 508 -1.34 -9.60 -20.00
CA SER A 508 -0.74 -10.93 -19.96
C SER A 508 -0.35 -11.40 -21.36
N VAL A 509 -1.20 -11.10 -22.35
CA VAL A 509 -0.94 -11.42 -23.78
C VAL A 509 0.19 -10.55 -24.32
N LEU A 510 0.09 -9.23 -24.12
CA LEU A 510 1.14 -8.30 -24.55
C LEU A 510 2.47 -8.56 -23.81
N GLY A 511 2.39 -8.79 -22.49
CA GLY A 511 3.55 -9.10 -21.65
C GLY A 511 4.29 -10.35 -22.10
N ALA A 512 3.56 -11.40 -22.49
CA ALA A 512 4.16 -12.62 -23.03
C ALA A 512 4.94 -12.35 -24.35
N ARG A 513 4.36 -11.54 -25.25
CA ARG A 513 5.05 -11.15 -26.49
C ARG A 513 6.30 -10.31 -26.21
N ILE A 514 6.19 -9.32 -25.31
CA ILE A 514 7.33 -8.50 -24.87
C ILE A 514 8.39 -9.39 -24.19
N SER A 515 7.99 -10.32 -23.33
CA SER A 515 8.94 -11.20 -22.66
C SER A 515 9.73 -12.06 -23.64
N ARG A 516 9.10 -12.51 -24.73
CA ARG A 516 9.76 -13.24 -25.80
C ARG A 516 10.81 -12.39 -26.53
N GLU A 517 10.48 -11.13 -26.83
CA GLU A 517 11.44 -10.19 -27.42
C GLU A 517 12.63 -9.93 -26.46
N VAL A 518 12.36 -9.74 -25.17
CA VAL A 518 13.38 -9.50 -24.14
C VAL A 518 14.29 -10.71 -23.98
N THR A 519 13.74 -11.91 -23.86
CA THR A 519 14.54 -13.14 -23.68
C THR A 519 15.41 -13.44 -24.87
N THR A 520 14.91 -13.18 -26.10
CA THR A 520 15.68 -13.28 -27.33
C THR A 520 16.80 -12.25 -27.36
N ARG A 521 16.52 -10.99 -27.03
CA ARG A 521 17.52 -9.90 -26.95
C ARG A 521 18.63 -10.21 -25.95
N LEU A 522 18.28 -10.76 -24.79
CA LEU A 522 19.25 -11.13 -23.75
C LEU A 522 20.01 -12.42 -24.07
N GLY A 523 19.58 -13.23 -25.04
CA GLY A 523 20.22 -14.47 -25.40
C GLY A 523 19.93 -15.64 -24.48
N LEU A 524 18.73 -15.71 -23.89
CA LEU A 524 18.31 -16.88 -23.12
C LEU A 524 18.23 -18.12 -24.03
N PRO A 525 18.53 -19.33 -23.48
CA PRO A 525 18.22 -20.59 -24.17
C PRO A 525 16.74 -20.68 -24.55
N GLU A 526 16.42 -21.30 -25.67
CA GLU A 526 15.05 -21.35 -26.20
C GLU A 526 14.06 -21.99 -25.23
N ASP A 527 14.45 -23.09 -24.59
CA ASP A 527 13.64 -23.79 -23.59
C ASP A 527 13.33 -22.92 -22.36
N GLU A 528 14.26 -22.09 -21.94
CA GLU A 528 14.02 -21.12 -20.84
C GLU A 528 13.15 -19.94 -21.30
N ALA A 529 13.34 -19.46 -22.55
CA ALA A 529 12.53 -18.39 -23.11
C ALA A 529 11.05 -18.80 -23.26
N GLU A 530 10.79 -20.04 -23.69
CA GLU A 530 9.43 -20.61 -23.74
C GLU A 530 8.77 -20.67 -22.35
N ILE A 531 9.53 -21.10 -21.33
CA ILE A 531 9.03 -21.12 -19.93
C ILE A 531 8.70 -19.71 -19.47
N VAL A 532 9.56 -18.72 -19.71
CA VAL A 532 9.33 -17.32 -19.32
C VAL A 532 8.07 -16.78 -20.00
N GLU A 533 7.92 -16.97 -21.31
CA GLU A 533 6.75 -16.56 -22.07
C GLU A 533 5.46 -17.19 -21.50
N PHE A 534 5.48 -18.50 -21.22
CA PHE A 534 4.35 -19.21 -20.63
C PHE A 534 4.00 -18.64 -19.25
N LEU A 535 4.99 -18.48 -18.36
CA LEU A 535 4.79 -17.96 -17.00
C LEU A 535 4.20 -16.56 -17.04
N VAL A 536 4.70 -15.67 -17.90
CA VAL A 536 4.15 -14.30 -18.06
C VAL A 536 2.72 -14.35 -18.62
N ARG A 537 2.45 -15.18 -19.61
CA ARG A 537 1.10 -15.35 -20.18
C ARG A 537 0.09 -15.86 -19.16
N ARG A 538 0.51 -16.74 -18.27
CA ARG A 538 -0.36 -17.48 -17.33
C ARG A 538 -0.20 -17.04 -15.87
N HIS A 539 0.49 -15.93 -15.59
CA HIS A 539 0.78 -15.53 -14.19
C HIS A 539 -0.46 -15.35 -13.32
N LEU A 540 -1.59 -14.92 -13.86
CA LEU A 540 -2.87 -14.79 -13.14
C LEU A 540 -3.66 -16.10 -13.07
N ALA A 541 -3.29 -17.13 -13.82
CA ALA A 541 -4.12 -18.34 -13.98
C ALA A 541 -4.34 -19.06 -12.64
N MET A 542 -3.28 -19.34 -11.86
CA MET A 542 -3.42 -20.04 -10.60
C MET A 542 -4.18 -19.22 -9.56
N ALA A 543 -3.93 -17.90 -9.48
CA ALA A 543 -4.67 -17.00 -8.59
C ALA A 543 -6.17 -16.98 -8.95
N HIS A 544 -6.49 -16.92 -10.24
CA HIS A 544 -7.87 -16.96 -10.72
C HIS A 544 -8.55 -18.29 -10.36
N LEU A 545 -7.88 -19.42 -10.63
CA LEU A 545 -8.43 -20.74 -10.37
C LEU A 545 -8.57 -21.01 -8.87
N ALA A 546 -7.50 -20.80 -8.08
CA ALA A 546 -7.50 -21.11 -6.66
C ALA A 546 -8.45 -20.22 -5.85
N PHE A 547 -8.54 -18.93 -6.18
CA PHE A 547 -9.29 -17.96 -5.36
C PHE A 547 -10.70 -17.66 -5.85
N ARG A 548 -11.05 -18.06 -7.10
CA ARG A 548 -12.35 -17.71 -7.71
C ARG A 548 -13.09 -18.89 -8.32
N ARG A 549 -12.48 -20.06 -8.42
CA ARG A 549 -13.08 -21.25 -9.00
C ARG A 549 -13.21 -22.37 -7.97
N ASP A 550 -14.11 -23.30 -8.24
CA ASP A 550 -14.19 -24.50 -7.43
C ASP A 550 -13.10 -25.49 -7.87
N VAL A 551 -12.07 -25.62 -7.05
CA VAL A 551 -10.96 -26.57 -7.23
C VAL A 551 -11.45 -28.04 -7.05
N GLY A 552 -12.68 -28.24 -6.58
CA GLY A 552 -13.35 -29.54 -6.56
C GLY A 552 -13.86 -30.02 -7.94
N ASP A 553 -13.95 -29.13 -8.96
CA ASP A 553 -14.28 -29.52 -10.34
C ASP A 553 -13.06 -30.16 -11.02
N ASP A 554 -13.05 -31.50 -11.07
CA ASP A 554 -11.95 -32.29 -11.65
C ASP A 554 -11.66 -31.90 -13.11
N THR A 555 -12.67 -31.45 -13.88
CA THR A 555 -12.49 -31.05 -15.28
C THR A 555 -11.65 -29.80 -15.39
N LEU A 556 -11.84 -28.84 -14.48
CA LEU A 556 -11.07 -27.61 -14.42
C LEU A 556 -9.59 -27.93 -14.13
N VAL A 557 -9.34 -28.81 -13.14
CA VAL A 557 -7.97 -29.18 -12.74
C VAL A 557 -7.27 -29.98 -13.84
N VAL A 558 -7.97 -30.92 -14.51
CA VAL A 558 -7.45 -31.69 -15.65
C VAL A 558 -7.10 -30.75 -16.82
N GLY A 559 -8.01 -29.83 -17.16
CA GLY A 559 -7.75 -28.84 -18.22
C GLY A 559 -6.54 -27.99 -17.90
N PHE A 560 -6.41 -27.51 -16.67
CA PHE A 560 -5.26 -26.74 -16.22
C PHE A 560 -3.97 -27.56 -16.22
N ALA A 561 -3.98 -28.83 -15.79
CA ALA A 561 -2.85 -29.73 -15.88
C ALA A 561 -2.38 -29.91 -17.33
N GLY A 562 -3.32 -30.07 -18.28
CA GLY A 562 -3.04 -30.11 -19.71
C GLY A 562 -2.39 -28.83 -20.26
N ASP A 563 -2.85 -27.65 -19.80
CA ASP A 563 -2.28 -26.36 -20.18
C ASP A 563 -0.84 -26.19 -19.66
N VAL A 564 -0.56 -26.60 -18.43
CA VAL A 564 0.76 -26.47 -17.78
C VAL A 564 1.75 -27.51 -18.31
N GLY A 565 1.34 -28.75 -18.51
CA GLY A 565 2.07 -29.85 -19.17
C GLY A 565 3.31 -30.37 -18.43
N SER A 566 3.79 -29.73 -17.37
CA SER A 566 5.03 -30.09 -16.67
C SER A 566 5.00 -29.78 -15.19
N PRO A 567 5.40 -30.73 -14.31
CA PRO A 567 5.55 -30.51 -12.88
C PRO A 567 6.51 -29.36 -12.54
N GLU A 568 7.60 -29.19 -13.27
CA GLU A 568 8.59 -28.11 -13.07
C GLU A 568 7.98 -26.73 -13.37
N VAL A 569 7.23 -26.61 -14.48
CA VAL A 569 6.53 -25.35 -14.84
C VAL A 569 5.41 -25.07 -13.84
N LEU A 570 4.69 -26.08 -13.36
CA LEU A 570 3.68 -25.94 -12.31
C LEU A 570 4.27 -25.37 -11.02
N ARG A 571 5.43 -25.89 -10.58
CA ARG A 571 6.15 -25.35 -9.40
C ARG A 571 6.51 -23.87 -9.59
N MET A 572 7.08 -23.55 -10.77
CA MET A 572 7.43 -22.15 -11.07
C MET A 572 6.21 -21.25 -11.07
N LEU A 573 5.08 -21.68 -11.66
CA LEU A 573 3.86 -20.89 -11.72
C LEU A 573 3.22 -20.69 -10.34
N ALA A 574 3.27 -21.72 -9.46
CA ALA A 574 2.79 -21.63 -8.09
C ALA A 574 3.61 -20.62 -7.24
N LEU A 575 4.93 -20.70 -7.35
CA LEU A 575 5.85 -19.80 -6.66
C LEU A 575 5.73 -18.37 -7.19
N LEU A 576 5.57 -18.18 -8.52
CA LEU A 576 5.31 -16.89 -9.14
C LEU A 576 4.02 -16.30 -8.58
N THR A 577 2.92 -17.07 -8.56
CA THR A 577 1.61 -16.61 -8.07
C THR A 577 1.68 -16.21 -6.59
N ALA A 578 2.34 -17.01 -5.74
CA ALA A 578 2.50 -16.69 -4.33
C ALA A 578 3.33 -15.42 -4.12
N ALA A 579 4.40 -15.25 -4.89
CA ALA A 579 5.26 -14.06 -4.85
C ALA A 579 4.56 -12.80 -5.33
N ASP A 580 3.83 -12.87 -6.45
CA ASP A 580 3.04 -11.79 -7.02
C ASP A 580 1.98 -11.29 -6.01
N VAL A 581 1.13 -12.19 -5.49
CA VAL A 581 0.11 -11.84 -4.49
C VAL A 581 0.73 -11.26 -3.22
N SER A 582 1.88 -11.80 -2.77
CA SER A 582 2.61 -11.29 -1.61
C SER A 582 3.20 -9.90 -1.83
N ALA A 583 3.51 -9.55 -3.09
CA ALA A 583 4.10 -8.28 -3.49
C ALA A 583 3.07 -7.14 -3.63
N VAL A 584 1.78 -7.44 -3.67
CA VAL A 584 0.71 -6.41 -3.75
C VAL A 584 0.73 -5.50 -2.53
N GLY A 585 0.99 -6.03 -1.33
CA GLY A 585 1.10 -5.24 -0.10
C GLY A 585 1.03 -6.07 1.17
N PRO A 586 1.29 -5.47 2.34
CA PRO A 586 1.16 -6.16 3.62
C PRO A 586 -0.25 -6.72 3.84
N GLY A 587 -0.34 -7.98 4.29
CA GLY A 587 -1.61 -8.64 4.59
C GLY A 587 -2.37 -9.18 3.37
N THR A 588 -1.85 -9.05 2.15
CA THR A 588 -2.49 -9.58 0.94
C THR A 588 -2.29 -11.09 0.78
N TRP A 589 -1.19 -11.64 1.25
CA TRP A 589 -0.91 -13.07 1.35
C TRP A 589 -1.25 -13.56 2.74
N THR A 590 -2.28 -14.39 2.84
CA THR A 590 -2.77 -14.98 4.10
C THR A 590 -2.58 -16.49 4.06
N GLN A 591 -2.59 -17.15 5.23
CA GLN A 591 -2.53 -18.61 5.29
C GLN A 591 -3.68 -19.27 4.51
N TRP A 592 -4.87 -18.68 4.58
CA TRP A 592 -6.02 -19.12 3.78
C TRP A 592 -5.73 -19.15 2.27
N LYS A 593 -5.13 -18.10 1.72
CA LYS A 593 -4.74 -18.05 0.29
C LYS A 593 -3.64 -19.05 -0.03
N SER A 594 -2.71 -19.22 0.90
CA SER A 594 -1.67 -20.25 0.79
C SER A 594 -2.27 -21.65 0.65
N ASP A 595 -3.25 -21.98 1.48
CA ASP A 595 -3.88 -23.32 1.48
C ASP A 595 -4.73 -23.55 0.22
N LEU A 596 -5.43 -22.52 -0.25
CA LEU A 596 -6.18 -22.61 -1.52
C LEU A 596 -5.23 -22.87 -2.71
N LEU A 597 -4.11 -22.13 -2.76
CA LEU A 597 -3.12 -22.30 -3.82
C LEU A 597 -2.45 -23.66 -3.73
N ALA A 598 -2.11 -24.12 -2.51
CA ALA A 598 -1.55 -25.44 -2.27
C ALA A 598 -2.51 -26.56 -2.70
N SER A 599 -3.82 -26.42 -2.41
CA SER A 599 -4.84 -27.39 -2.83
C SER A 599 -4.90 -27.53 -4.35
N LEU A 600 -4.91 -26.41 -5.10
CA LEU A 600 -4.85 -26.44 -6.56
C LEU A 600 -3.55 -27.06 -7.05
N PHE A 601 -2.42 -26.65 -6.46
CA PHE A 601 -1.09 -27.14 -6.84
C PHE A 601 -0.98 -28.67 -6.70
N TYR A 602 -1.29 -29.22 -5.53
CA TYR A 602 -1.14 -30.67 -5.29
C TYR A 602 -2.12 -31.53 -6.08
N LYS A 603 -3.36 -31.03 -6.31
CA LYS A 603 -4.31 -31.73 -7.19
C LYS A 603 -3.80 -31.77 -8.63
N THR A 604 -3.28 -30.64 -9.14
CA THR A 604 -2.73 -30.55 -10.50
C THR A 604 -1.47 -31.42 -10.64
N LEU A 605 -0.59 -31.39 -9.62
CA LEU A 605 0.63 -32.21 -9.59
C LEU A 605 0.29 -33.70 -9.65
N GLY A 606 -0.70 -34.17 -8.85
CA GLY A 606 -1.13 -35.56 -8.88
C GLY A 606 -1.59 -36.00 -10.28
N ILE A 607 -2.32 -35.11 -11.01
CA ILE A 607 -2.72 -35.43 -12.39
C ILE A 607 -1.52 -35.50 -13.33
N LEU A 608 -0.55 -34.59 -13.20
CA LEU A 608 0.68 -34.59 -14.00
C LEU A 608 1.57 -35.82 -13.70
N ASP A 609 1.52 -36.34 -12.47
CA ASP A 609 2.23 -37.56 -12.04
C ASP A 609 1.47 -38.84 -12.38
N GLY A 610 0.27 -38.72 -13.00
CA GLY A 610 -0.52 -39.87 -13.51
C GLY A 610 -1.67 -40.33 -12.62
N ASP A 611 -1.97 -39.62 -11.54
CA ASP A 611 -3.16 -39.90 -10.71
C ASP A 611 -4.45 -39.58 -11.49
N GLY A 612 -5.47 -40.43 -11.34
CA GLY A 612 -6.80 -40.17 -11.94
C GLY A 612 -7.47 -38.95 -11.29
N PRO A 613 -8.35 -38.21 -11.99
CA PRO A 613 -9.00 -37.00 -11.49
C PRO A 613 -9.85 -37.25 -10.23
N THR A 614 -10.42 -38.44 -10.06
CA THR A 614 -11.26 -38.82 -8.89
C THR A 614 -10.45 -39.44 -7.75
N ALA A 615 -9.14 -39.52 -7.84
CA ALA A 615 -8.29 -40.24 -6.89
C ALA A 615 -8.48 -39.76 -5.44
N ALA A 616 -8.72 -38.48 -5.21
CA ALA A 616 -8.97 -37.93 -3.87
C ALA A 616 -10.32 -38.40 -3.31
N ALA A 617 -11.40 -38.25 -4.05
CA ALA A 617 -12.72 -38.71 -3.64
C ALA A 617 -12.76 -40.24 -3.42
N ASP A 618 -12.09 -41.00 -4.26
CA ASP A 618 -11.99 -42.45 -4.13
C ASP A 618 -11.13 -42.88 -2.94
N ARG A 619 -10.08 -42.14 -2.59
CA ARG A 619 -9.33 -42.38 -1.33
C ARG A 619 -10.22 -42.10 -0.12
N THR A 620 -10.92 -40.96 -0.09
CA THR A 620 -11.87 -40.61 0.99
C THR A 620 -12.97 -41.64 1.12
N ARG A 621 -13.56 -42.10 -0.01
CA ARG A 621 -14.61 -43.14 0.00
C ARG A 621 -14.11 -44.44 0.60
N ARG A 622 -12.91 -44.92 0.26
CA ARG A 622 -12.31 -46.13 0.84
C ARG A 622 -12.02 -45.99 2.32
N GLU A 623 -11.52 -44.85 2.76
CA GLU A 623 -11.23 -44.57 4.17
C GLU A 623 -12.52 -44.43 4.98
N LEU A 624 -13.54 -43.74 4.43
CA LEU A 624 -14.85 -43.64 5.02
C LEU A 624 -15.49 -45.05 5.20
N ALA A 625 -15.40 -45.93 4.19
CA ALA A 625 -15.89 -47.28 4.30
C ALA A 625 -15.25 -48.04 5.46
N ARG A 626 -13.95 -47.88 5.70
CA ARG A 626 -13.25 -48.47 6.86
C ARG A 626 -13.74 -47.89 8.19
N LEU A 627 -13.94 -46.56 8.26
CA LEU A 627 -14.41 -45.91 9.50
C LEU A 627 -15.85 -46.30 9.91
N VAL A 628 -16.64 -46.81 8.96
CA VAL A 628 -18.03 -47.23 9.22
C VAL A 628 -18.21 -48.72 9.19
N GLU A 629 -17.16 -49.56 8.98
CA GLU A 629 -17.21 -51.00 8.81
C GLU A 629 -17.83 -51.73 9.99
N ASP A 630 -17.53 -51.30 11.22
CA ASP A 630 -18.05 -51.90 12.46
C ASP A 630 -19.46 -51.41 12.86
N ARG A 631 -20.11 -50.53 12.07
CA ARG A 631 -21.41 -49.99 12.37
C ARG A 631 -22.54 -50.88 11.80
N ALA A 632 -23.65 -50.88 12.48
CA ALA A 632 -24.83 -51.61 11.99
C ALA A 632 -25.35 -51.09 10.64
N ALA A 633 -25.84 -51.94 9.78
CA ALA A 633 -26.29 -51.57 8.43
C ALA A 633 -27.45 -50.56 8.40
N ASP A 634 -28.22 -50.49 9.48
CA ASP A 634 -29.31 -49.54 9.71
C ASP A 634 -28.87 -48.23 10.38
N ASP A 635 -27.56 -48.13 10.75
CA ASP A 635 -27.00 -46.86 11.29
C ASP A 635 -27.19 -45.72 10.28
N PRO A 636 -27.76 -44.57 10.70
CA PRO A 636 -27.96 -43.42 9.83
C PRO A 636 -26.70 -42.98 9.09
N VAL A 637 -25.52 -43.07 9.72
CA VAL A 637 -24.23 -42.75 9.10
C VAL A 637 -23.91 -43.66 7.92
N VAL A 638 -24.16 -44.96 8.07
CA VAL A 638 -23.93 -45.97 7.02
C VAL A 638 -24.86 -45.76 5.83
N ARG A 639 -26.13 -45.40 6.11
CA ARG A 639 -27.11 -45.11 5.06
C ARG A 639 -26.74 -43.87 4.26
N LEU A 640 -26.45 -42.76 4.96
CA LEU A 640 -26.09 -41.50 4.34
C LEU A 640 -24.74 -41.55 3.60
N ALA A 641 -23.82 -42.38 4.04
CA ALA A 641 -22.48 -42.51 3.43
C ALA A 641 -22.49 -43.17 2.03
N ARG A 642 -23.59 -43.84 1.62
CA ARG A 642 -23.66 -44.61 0.35
C ARG A 642 -23.63 -43.75 -0.89
N ASP A 643 -24.33 -42.59 -0.89
CA ASP A 643 -24.58 -41.77 -2.07
C ASP A 643 -24.07 -40.34 -1.89
N LEU A 644 -22.89 -40.18 -1.28
CA LEU A 644 -22.29 -38.86 -1.07
C LEU A 644 -21.76 -38.26 -2.39
N PRO A 645 -22.00 -36.96 -2.64
CA PRO A 645 -21.45 -36.28 -3.79
C PRO A 645 -19.92 -36.33 -3.83
N ALA A 646 -19.33 -36.50 -5.02
CA ALA A 646 -17.88 -36.55 -5.20
C ALA A 646 -17.22 -35.26 -4.73
N ALA A 647 -17.85 -34.10 -4.95
CA ALA A 647 -17.36 -32.79 -4.47
C ALA A 647 -17.23 -32.75 -2.92
N TYR A 648 -18.25 -33.28 -2.21
CA TYR A 648 -18.24 -33.38 -0.74
C TYR A 648 -17.12 -34.31 -0.24
N LEU A 649 -16.97 -35.50 -0.88
CA LEU A 649 -15.91 -36.46 -0.58
C LEU A 649 -14.51 -35.92 -0.86
N GLY A 650 -14.36 -35.09 -1.90
CA GLY A 650 -13.10 -34.48 -2.28
C GLY A 650 -12.67 -33.30 -1.40
N ALA A 651 -13.66 -32.65 -0.76
CA ALA A 651 -13.44 -31.45 0.06
C ALA A 651 -13.40 -31.72 1.57
N THR A 652 -13.98 -32.83 2.04
CA THR A 652 -14.22 -33.10 3.47
C THR A 652 -13.41 -34.30 3.97
N PRO A 653 -12.63 -34.17 5.06
CA PRO A 653 -11.89 -35.30 5.65
C PRO A 653 -12.84 -36.42 6.14
N PRO A 654 -12.50 -37.72 5.99
CA PRO A 654 -13.36 -38.84 6.34
C PRO A 654 -13.90 -38.82 7.77
N VAL A 655 -13.08 -38.43 8.75
CA VAL A 655 -13.49 -38.31 10.16
C VAL A 655 -14.59 -37.26 10.34
N ARG A 656 -14.44 -36.10 9.66
CA ARG A 656 -15.43 -35.02 9.70
C ARG A 656 -16.73 -35.43 9.02
N ILE A 657 -16.63 -36.19 7.91
CA ILE A 657 -17.84 -36.77 7.24
C ILE A 657 -18.64 -37.62 8.23
N VAL A 658 -17.98 -38.52 8.98
CA VAL A 658 -18.64 -39.34 9.98
C VAL A 658 -19.32 -38.52 11.08
N GLU A 659 -18.68 -37.47 11.56
CA GLU A 659 -19.27 -36.55 12.54
C GLU A 659 -20.55 -35.85 11.99
N GLU A 660 -20.45 -35.31 10.78
CA GLU A 660 -21.52 -34.55 10.14
C GLU A 660 -22.71 -35.45 9.81
N LEU A 661 -22.47 -36.64 9.22
CA LEU A 661 -23.51 -37.63 8.98
C LEU A 661 -24.16 -38.12 10.29
N GLY A 662 -23.36 -38.28 11.36
CA GLY A 662 -23.91 -38.64 12.67
C GLY A 662 -24.80 -37.55 13.27
N ARG A 663 -24.55 -36.30 12.98
CA ARG A 663 -25.42 -35.18 13.38
C ARG A 663 -26.69 -35.08 12.51
N LEU A 664 -26.51 -35.22 11.18
CA LEU A 664 -27.63 -35.26 10.24
C LEU A 664 -28.61 -36.39 10.60
N GLY A 665 -28.10 -37.61 10.86
CA GLY A 665 -28.93 -38.77 11.19
C GLY A 665 -29.70 -38.64 12.51
N ARG A 666 -29.38 -37.69 13.37
CA ARG A 666 -30.07 -37.40 14.64
C ARG A 666 -31.01 -36.20 14.56
N LEU A 667 -31.08 -35.51 13.41
CA LEU A 667 -32.00 -34.38 13.26
C LEU A 667 -33.47 -34.85 13.29
N SER A 668 -34.28 -34.17 14.10
CA SER A 668 -35.71 -34.26 14.01
C SER A 668 -36.22 -33.61 12.72
N ALA A 669 -37.44 -33.93 12.31
CA ALA A 669 -38.09 -33.25 11.20
C ALA A 669 -38.14 -31.73 11.47
N GLY A 670 -37.64 -30.93 10.52
CA GLY A 670 -37.47 -29.48 10.70
C GLY A 670 -36.27 -29.04 11.50
N GLY A 671 -35.36 -29.95 11.87
CA GLY A 671 -34.19 -29.66 12.68
C GLY A 671 -33.06 -29.03 11.88
N VAL A 672 -32.26 -28.23 12.58
CA VAL A 672 -31.01 -27.59 12.08
C VAL A 672 -29.88 -27.82 13.09
N PHE A 673 -28.74 -28.27 12.62
CA PHE A 673 -27.53 -28.18 13.41
C PHE A 673 -26.60 -27.09 12.86
N ALA A 674 -25.89 -26.42 13.72
CA ALA A 674 -24.80 -25.54 13.35
C ALA A 674 -23.62 -25.77 14.31
N THR A 675 -22.40 -25.66 13.82
CA THR A 675 -21.16 -25.71 14.62
C THR A 675 -20.23 -24.60 14.16
N ALA A 676 -19.44 -24.07 15.09
CA ALA A 676 -18.36 -23.15 14.82
C ALA A 676 -17.10 -23.67 15.50
N ARG A 677 -15.98 -23.79 14.77
CA ARG A 677 -14.71 -24.30 15.29
C ARG A 677 -13.57 -23.40 14.81
N TRP A 678 -12.72 -22.99 15.74
CA TRP A 678 -11.48 -22.29 15.41
C TRP A 678 -10.50 -23.22 14.69
N GLN A 679 -9.87 -22.68 13.64
CA GLN A 679 -8.81 -23.33 12.86
C GLN A 679 -7.52 -22.54 13.05
N PRO A 680 -6.61 -22.98 13.93
CA PRO A 680 -5.40 -22.22 14.23
C PRO A 680 -4.45 -22.09 13.03
N GLU A 681 -4.44 -23.10 12.14
CA GLU A 681 -3.59 -23.13 10.96
C GLU A 681 -3.91 -22.00 9.98
N THR A 682 -5.19 -21.67 9.80
CA THR A 682 -5.67 -20.63 8.88
C THR A 682 -6.05 -19.33 9.57
N SER A 683 -6.08 -19.34 10.92
CA SER A 683 -6.62 -18.24 11.74
C SER A 683 -8.06 -17.87 11.34
N THR A 684 -8.90 -18.88 11.08
CA THR A 684 -10.30 -18.75 10.67
C THR A 684 -11.24 -19.55 11.55
N VAL A 685 -12.54 -19.28 11.45
CA VAL A 685 -13.57 -20.09 12.07
C VAL A 685 -14.27 -20.91 11.00
N ALA A 686 -14.22 -22.23 11.10
CA ALA A 686 -14.99 -23.14 10.27
C ALA A 686 -16.41 -23.28 10.85
N VAL A 687 -17.39 -22.90 10.07
CA VAL A 687 -18.82 -23.02 10.41
C VAL A 687 -19.43 -24.12 9.54
N THR A 688 -20.10 -25.09 10.17
CA THR A 688 -20.86 -26.11 9.46
C THR A 688 -22.33 -25.97 9.81
N VAL A 689 -23.16 -25.96 8.79
CA VAL A 689 -24.65 -25.94 8.93
C VAL A 689 -25.23 -27.18 8.26
N GLY A 690 -26.05 -27.90 8.95
CA GLY A 690 -26.72 -29.07 8.37
C GLY A 690 -28.23 -29.07 8.65
N THR A 691 -29.00 -29.36 7.61
CA THR A 691 -30.48 -29.40 7.66
C THR A 691 -31.00 -30.20 6.47
N ARG A 692 -32.32 -30.09 6.19
CA ARG A 692 -32.95 -30.60 4.97
C ARG A 692 -33.48 -29.46 4.12
N GLU A 693 -33.45 -29.62 2.81
CA GLU A 693 -33.91 -28.63 1.83
C GLU A 693 -35.37 -28.22 2.01
N ASP A 694 -36.20 -29.14 2.55
CA ASP A 694 -37.62 -28.95 2.81
C ASP A 694 -37.93 -28.15 4.09
N VAL A 695 -36.92 -27.86 4.92
CA VAL A 695 -37.11 -27.12 6.18
C VAL A 695 -37.29 -25.62 5.94
N VAL A 696 -36.42 -25.02 5.11
CA VAL A 696 -36.49 -23.60 4.76
C VAL A 696 -35.87 -23.33 3.40
N ALA A 697 -36.55 -22.51 2.60
CA ALA A 697 -35.96 -22.06 1.34
C ALA A 697 -34.90 -20.97 1.56
N GLY A 698 -33.79 -21.02 0.79
CA GLY A 698 -32.77 -20.00 0.79
C GLY A 698 -31.82 -20.03 2.00
N ILE A 699 -31.41 -21.23 2.43
CA ILE A 699 -30.47 -21.40 3.57
C ILE A 699 -29.22 -20.51 3.39
N PHE A 700 -28.65 -20.49 2.20
CA PHE A 700 -27.41 -19.73 1.91
C PHE A 700 -27.55 -18.24 2.26
N HIS A 701 -28.59 -17.53 1.77
CA HIS A 701 -28.71 -16.09 2.08
C HIS A 701 -29.03 -15.81 3.55
N ARG A 702 -29.76 -16.73 4.23
CA ARG A 702 -30.05 -16.61 5.66
C ARG A 702 -28.79 -16.75 6.51
N VAL A 703 -27.94 -17.73 6.19
CA VAL A 703 -26.67 -17.95 6.87
C VAL A 703 -25.71 -16.78 6.60
N THR A 704 -25.58 -16.35 5.34
CA THR A 704 -24.72 -15.18 5.00
C THR A 704 -25.18 -13.91 5.72
N GLY A 705 -26.49 -13.67 5.79
CA GLY A 705 -27.05 -12.56 6.56
C GLY A 705 -26.74 -12.65 8.05
N SER A 706 -26.87 -13.82 8.64
CA SER A 706 -26.54 -14.06 10.06
C SER A 706 -25.06 -13.80 10.34
N LEU A 707 -24.16 -14.40 9.55
CA LEU A 707 -22.71 -14.23 9.71
C LEU A 707 -22.29 -12.76 9.58
N THR A 708 -22.82 -12.05 8.58
CA THR A 708 -22.56 -10.62 8.37
C THR A 708 -23.11 -9.76 9.53
N SER A 709 -24.28 -10.09 10.08
CA SER A 709 -24.85 -9.36 11.24
C SER A 709 -24.00 -9.54 12.50
N GLN A 710 -23.28 -10.65 12.61
CA GLN A 710 -22.29 -10.93 13.66
C GLN A 710 -20.92 -10.32 13.35
N ARG A 711 -20.80 -9.49 12.31
CA ARG A 711 -19.57 -8.80 11.87
C ARG A 711 -18.47 -9.73 11.37
N LEU A 712 -18.80 -10.97 11.03
CA LEU A 712 -17.86 -11.93 10.47
C LEU A 712 -17.63 -11.65 8.99
N GLU A 713 -16.40 -11.87 8.54
CA GLU A 713 -16.02 -11.82 7.12
C GLU A 713 -16.09 -13.23 6.54
N ILE A 714 -16.95 -13.44 5.56
CA ILE A 714 -17.09 -14.75 4.88
C ILE A 714 -16.01 -14.81 3.80
N LEU A 715 -15.15 -15.82 3.84
CA LEU A 715 -14.07 -16.04 2.88
C LEU A 715 -14.49 -17.07 1.80
N ALA A 716 -15.22 -18.10 2.19
CA ALA A 716 -15.73 -19.13 1.28
C ALA A 716 -16.97 -19.80 1.83
N ALA A 717 -17.77 -20.33 0.93
CA ALA A 717 -18.86 -21.24 1.26
C ALA A 717 -18.90 -22.39 0.23
N ASP A 718 -18.95 -23.63 0.72
CA ASP A 718 -19.15 -24.83 -0.08
C ASP A 718 -20.51 -25.44 0.33
N ILE A 719 -21.42 -25.57 -0.62
CA ILE A 719 -22.80 -25.93 -0.43
C ILE A 719 -23.03 -27.36 -0.98
N HIS A 720 -23.47 -28.28 -0.15
CA HIS A 720 -23.64 -29.68 -0.53
C HIS A 720 -25.06 -30.15 -0.25
N THR A 721 -25.82 -30.34 -1.32
CA THR A 721 -27.12 -30.96 -1.25
C THR A 721 -27.00 -32.43 -1.64
N PHE A 722 -27.40 -33.34 -0.77
CA PHE A 722 -27.39 -34.78 -1.01
C PHE A 722 -28.63 -35.22 -1.79
N ALA A 723 -28.59 -36.39 -2.43
CA ALA A 723 -29.66 -36.91 -3.26
C ALA A 723 -30.97 -37.15 -2.48
N ASP A 724 -30.88 -37.32 -1.16
CA ASP A 724 -32.02 -37.54 -0.25
C ASP A 724 -32.57 -36.22 0.38
N GLY A 725 -32.08 -35.07 -0.09
CA GLY A 725 -32.49 -33.73 0.35
C GLY A 725 -31.85 -33.24 1.63
N HIS A 726 -30.82 -33.94 2.17
CA HIS A 726 -30.00 -33.36 3.22
C HIS A 726 -29.04 -32.32 2.63
N VAL A 727 -28.78 -31.27 3.41
CA VAL A 727 -27.91 -30.16 3.07
C VAL A 727 -26.83 -30.06 4.14
N VAL A 728 -25.57 -29.95 3.71
CA VAL A 728 -24.43 -29.62 4.56
C VAL A 728 -23.65 -28.50 3.93
N ASP A 729 -23.68 -27.34 4.58
CA ASP A 729 -22.99 -26.14 4.12
C ASP A 729 -21.78 -25.86 5.01
N HIS A 730 -20.64 -25.67 4.39
CA HIS A 730 -19.40 -25.28 5.04
C HIS A 730 -19.10 -23.81 4.74
N PHE A 731 -18.92 -22.99 5.78
CA PHE A 731 -18.47 -21.63 5.65
C PHE A 731 -17.11 -21.48 6.33
N THR A 732 -16.20 -20.79 5.69
CA THR A 732 -14.97 -20.33 6.30
C THR A 732 -15.08 -18.84 6.53
N VAL A 733 -14.94 -18.39 7.78
CA VAL A 733 -15.12 -16.99 8.16
C VAL A 733 -13.94 -16.50 8.99
N LEU A 734 -13.65 -15.20 8.87
CA LEU A 734 -12.73 -14.48 9.72
C LEU A 734 -13.51 -13.67 10.75
N ASP A 735 -13.12 -13.72 12.01
CA ASP A 735 -13.64 -12.83 13.05
C ASP A 735 -12.67 -11.67 13.25
N PRO A 736 -12.92 -10.46 12.73
CA PRO A 736 -12.00 -9.33 12.80
C PRO A 736 -11.88 -8.73 14.22
N ASP A 737 -12.77 -9.10 15.13
CA ASP A 737 -12.74 -8.61 16.52
C ASP A 737 -11.70 -9.38 17.37
N PHE A 738 -11.13 -10.50 16.86
CA PHE A 738 -10.15 -11.34 17.55
C PHE A 738 -8.93 -11.61 16.66
N THR A 739 -7.74 -11.40 17.21
CA THR A 739 -6.46 -11.70 16.51
C THR A 739 -5.98 -13.15 16.71
N GLY A 740 -6.74 -13.98 17.41
CA GLY A 740 -6.47 -15.39 17.71
C GLY A 740 -7.76 -16.14 17.95
N GLU A 741 -7.71 -17.25 18.71
CA GLU A 741 -8.89 -18.07 19.01
C GLU A 741 -10.00 -17.24 19.70
N PRO A 742 -11.19 -17.13 19.08
CA PRO A 742 -12.34 -16.47 19.72
C PRO A 742 -12.78 -17.23 20.99
N PRO A 743 -13.26 -16.53 22.02
CA PRO A 743 -13.81 -17.18 23.20
C PRO A 743 -14.94 -18.17 22.88
N ALA A 744 -15.08 -19.22 23.70
CA ALA A 744 -16.12 -20.26 23.49
C ALA A 744 -17.54 -19.66 23.46
N ASP A 745 -17.83 -18.63 24.26
CA ASP A 745 -19.12 -17.93 24.25
C ASP A 745 -19.36 -17.23 22.89
N ARG A 746 -18.33 -16.63 22.28
CA ARG A 746 -18.44 -16.04 20.95
C ARG A 746 -18.78 -17.06 19.87
N LEU A 747 -18.14 -18.24 19.91
CA LEU A 747 -18.45 -19.33 19.00
C LEU A 747 -19.89 -19.87 19.22
N ALA A 748 -20.35 -19.91 20.47
CA ALA A 748 -21.72 -20.29 20.80
C ALA A 748 -22.74 -19.25 20.29
N ASP A 749 -22.47 -17.97 20.41
CA ASP A 749 -23.32 -16.88 19.90
C ASP A 749 -23.46 -16.94 18.36
N ILE A 750 -22.36 -17.21 17.64
CA ILE A 750 -22.39 -17.42 16.18
C ILE A 750 -23.35 -18.58 15.83
N VAL A 751 -23.23 -19.71 16.53
CA VAL A 751 -24.09 -20.88 16.30
C VAL A 751 -25.56 -20.58 16.62
N ALA A 752 -25.83 -19.86 17.71
CA ALA A 752 -27.20 -19.48 18.10
C ALA A 752 -27.83 -18.53 17.07
N ALA A 753 -27.06 -17.53 16.60
CA ALA A 753 -27.50 -16.57 15.58
C ALA A 753 -27.85 -17.26 14.25
N ILE A 754 -27.03 -18.22 13.80
CA ILE A 754 -27.30 -19.00 12.58
C ILE A 754 -28.59 -19.78 12.70
N LYS A 755 -28.78 -20.51 13.81
CA LYS A 755 -30.04 -21.29 14.05
C LYS A 755 -31.23 -20.36 14.08
N ALA A 756 -31.17 -19.23 14.74
CA ALA A 756 -32.25 -18.25 14.79
C ALA A 756 -32.56 -17.65 13.41
N ALA A 757 -31.58 -17.39 12.57
CA ALA A 757 -31.78 -16.87 11.21
C ALA A 757 -32.41 -17.91 10.26
N ILE A 758 -32.07 -19.20 10.41
CA ILE A 758 -32.64 -20.25 9.57
C ILE A 758 -34.09 -20.51 9.97
N LEU A 759 -34.39 -20.59 11.27
CA LEU A 759 -35.73 -20.97 11.78
C LEU A 759 -36.67 -19.76 11.95
N GLY A 760 -36.16 -18.53 11.87
CA GLY A 760 -36.90 -17.28 12.02
C GLY A 760 -37.15 -16.55 10.71
N ASP A 761 -38.08 -15.57 10.73
CA ASP A 761 -38.42 -14.75 9.56
C ASP A 761 -37.92 -13.30 9.69
N ARG A 762 -37.09 -12.99 10.69
CA ARG A 762 -36.56 -11.63 10.86
C ARG A 762 -35.43 -11.36 9.87
N PRO A 763 -35.51 -10.25 9.11
CA PRO A 763 -34.36 -9.84 8.26
C PRO A 763 -33.15 -9.51 9.13
N PRO A 764 -31.93 -9.78 8.66
CA PRO A 764 -30.73 -9.43 9.40
C PRO A 764 -30.54 -7.91 9.47
N GLU A 765 -30.05 -7.42 10.61
CA GLU A 765 -29.66 -6.02 10.79
C GLU A 765 -28.15 -5.91 10.70
N PHE A 766 -27.64 -4.94 9.93
CA PHE A 766 -26.22 -4.73 9.73
C PHE A 766 -25.75 -3.47 10.45
N ALA A 767 -24.90 -3.62 11.46
CA ALA A 767 -24.30 -2.49 12.14
C ALA A 767 -23.22 -1.84 11.24
N PRO A 768 -23.16 -0.49 11.15
CA PRO A 768 -22.09 0.18 10.44
C PRO A 768 -20.73 -0.20 11.06
N ARG A 769 -19.72 -0.53 10.22
CA ARG A 769 -18.35 -0.72 10.70
C ARG A 769 -17.82 0.64 11.16
N TRP A 770 -17.73 0.84 12.48
CA TRP A 770 -17.08 2.02 13.03
C TRP A 770 -15.57 1.78 13.05
N ASN A 771 -14.85 2.41 12.11
CA ASN A 771 -13.41 2.43 12.13
C ASN A 771 -12.94 3.87 12.46
N PRO A 772 -12.43 4.13 13.68
CA PRO A 772 -11.96 5.46 14.08
C PRO A 772 -10.74 5.93 13.28
N PHE A 773 -10.07 5.02 12.61
CA PHE A 773 -8.89 5.28 11.76
C PHE A 773 -9.19 5.19 10.27
N ALA A 774 -10.42 4.88 9.88
CA ALA A 774 -10.81 4.95 8.48
C ALA A 774 -10.76 6.42 8.04
N PRO A 775 -10.01 6.76 7.00
CA PRO A 775 -10.10 8.08 6.41
C PRO A 775 -11.56 8.33 6.05
N GLN A 776 -12.11 9.50 6.38
CA GLN A 776 -13.45 9.91 5.96
C GLN A 776 -13.38 10.18 4.44
N VAL A 777 -13.27 9.12 3.66
CA VAL A 777 -13.24 9.19 2.21
C VAL A 777 -14.65 9.53 1.75
N ARG A 778 -14.86 10.74 1.27
CA ARG A 778 -16.01 11.04 0.43
C ARG A 778 -15.86 10.16 -0.82
N PRO A 779 -16.91 9.45 -1.25
CA PRO A 779 -16.82 8.53 -2.38
C PRO A 779 -16.58 9.32 -3.67
N ALA A 780 -15.33 9.37 -4.11
CA ALA A 780 -15.01 9.72 -5.46
C ALA A 780 -15.32 8.55 -6.36
N ALA A 781 -15.89 8.85 -7.50
CA ALA A 781 -16.12 7.97 -8.64
C ALA A 781 -16.13 6.46 -8.29
N ARG A 782 -17.15 6.02 -7.52
CA ARG A 782 -17.38 4.59 -7.30
C ARG A 782 -17.56 3.94 -8.66
N GLN A 783 -16.77 2.93 -8.96
CA GLN A 783 -17.01 2.14 -10.14
C GLN A 783 -18.41 1.49 -10.03
N PRO A 784 -19.19 1.47 -11.11
CA PRO A 784 -20.49 0.83 -11.11
C PRO A 784 -20.31 -0.66 -10.79
N VAL A 785 -21.28 -1.22 -10.08
CA VAL A 785 -21.36 -2.68 -9.85
C VAL A 785 -21.33 -3.37 -11.22
N ARG A 786 -20.47 -4.35 -11.36
CA ARG A 786 -20.35 -5.14 -12.59
C ARG A 786 -20.62 -6.61 -12.28
N VAL A 787 -21.48 -7.23 -13.08
CA VAL A 787 -21.80 -8.67 -13.00
C VAL A 787 -21.35 -9.34 -14.29
N ALA A 788 -20.51 -10.37 -14.18
CA ALA A 788 -20.07 -11.19 -15.32
C ALA A 788 -20.57 -12.62 -15.18
N PHE A 789 -20.83 -13.28 -16.32
CA PHE A 789 -21.23 -14.68 -16.39
C PHE A 789 -20.20 -15.48 -17.17
N ASP A 790 -19.73 -16.58 -16.57
CA ASP A 790 -18.83 -17.53 -17.21
C ASP A 790 -19.50 -18.91 -17.27
N ASN A 791 -19.74 -19.36 -18.49
CA ASN A 791 -20.31 -20.66 -18.81
C ASN A 791 -19.29 -21.67 -19.34
N GLN A 792 -18.01 -21.30 -19.38
CA GLN A 792 -16.95 -22.14 -19.96
C GLN A 792 -16.14 -22.85 -18.90
N SER A 793 -15.82 -22.18 -17.79
CA SER A 793 -14.91 -22.69 -16.76
C SER A 793 -15.46 -23.81 -15.89
N SER A 794 -16.76 -24.02 -15.80
CA SER A 794 -17.37 -25.20 -15.11
C SER A 794 -18.29 -25.95 -16.08
N ARG A 795 -18.36 -27.27 -15.97
CA ARG A 795 -19.31 -28.08 -16.76
C ARG A 795 -20.70 -28.09 -16.16
N GLN A 796 -20.84 -27.97 -14.86
CA GLN A 796 -22.08 -28.19 -14.11
C GLN A 796 -22.79 -26.88 -13.76
N ALA A 797 -22.09 -25.81 -13.51
CA ALA A 797 -22.64 -24.55 -13.04
C ALA A 797 -22.26 -23.36 -13.97
N THR A 798 -23.03 -22.29 -13.90
CA THR A 798 -22.62 -20.96 -14.39
C THR A 798 -21.89 -20.27 -13.26
N ILE A 799 -20.72 -19.68 -13.55
CA ILE A 799 -19.99 -18.86 -12.59
C ILE A 799 -20.42 -17.42 -12.80
N LEU A 800 -20.92 -16.81 -11.73
CA LEU A 800 -21.37 -15.43 -11.68
C LEU A 800 -20.40 -14.64 -10.82
N GLU A 801 -19.69 -13.68 -11.43
CA GLU A 801 -18.73 -12.81 -10.72
C GLU A 801 -19.35 -11.43 -10.49
N VAL A 802 -19.32 -10.97 -9.24
CA VAL A 802 -19.82 -9.66 -8.82
C VAL A 802 -18.65 -8.80 -8.39
N PHE A 803 -18.48 -7.67 -9.06
CA PHE A 803 -17.47 -6.65 -8.75
C PHE A 803 -18.17 -5.45 -8.11
N ALA A 804 -17.86 -5.14 -6.87
CA ALA A 804 -18.49 -4.05 -6.12
C ALA A 804 -17.54 -3.45 -5.07
N HIS A 805 -17.89 -2.30 -4.49
CA HIS A 805 -17.23 -1.82 -3.29
C HIS A 805 -17.67 -2.59 -2.06
N ASP A 806 -16.71 -2.88 -1.15
CA ASP A 806 -17.04 -3.56 0.11
C ASP A 806 -17.96 -2.70 0.98
N ALA A 807 -19.04 -3.30 1.40
CA ALA A 807 -20.01 -2.67 2.28
C ALA A 807 -20.75 -3.73 3.13
N PRO A 808 -21.08 -3.43 4.40
CA PRO A 808 -21.84 -4.34 5.25
C PRO A 808 -23.18 -4.74 4.60
N GLY A 809 -23.43 -6.04 4.49
CA GLY A 809 -24.63 -6.58 3.87
C GLY A 809 -24.56 -6.79 2.35
N LEU A 810 -23.44 -6.45 1.69
CA LEU A 810 -23.28 -6.67 0.25
C LEU A 810 -23.51 -8.13 -0.14
N LEU A 811 -22.79 -9.05 0.50
CA LEU A 811 -22.92 -10.50 0.22
C LEU A 811 -24.34 -11.02 0.46
N TYR A 812 -25.00 -10.56 1.53
CA TYR A 812 -26.40 -10.89 1.78
C TYR A 812 -27.31 -10.36 0.66
N GLY A 813 -27.11 -9.12 0.20
CA GLY A 813 -27.89 -8.54 -0.89
C GLY A 813 -27.76 -9.32 -2.18
N VAL A 814 -26.53 -9.72 -2.53
CA VAL A 814 -26.28 -10.59 -3.70
C VAL A 814 -26.90 -11.96 -3.52
N ALA A 815 -26.65 -12.63 -2.39
CA ALA A 815 -27.19 -13.97 -2.11
C ALA A 815 -28.73 -13.99 -2.14
N LYS A 816 -29.37 -12.94 -1.61
CA LYS A 816 -30.82 -12.80 -1.65
C LYS A 816 -31.33 -12.57 -3.08
N ALA A 817 -30.65 -11.73 -3.87
CA ALA A 817 -31.00 -11.51 -5.28
C ALA A 817 -30.89 -12.80 -6.12
N LEU A 818 -29.87 -13.62 -5.87
CA LEU A 818 -29.73 -14.94 -6.50
C LEU A 818 -30.89 -15.87 -6.13
N PHE A 819 -31.24 -15.92 -4.85
CA PHE A 819 -32.38 -16.71 -4.37
C PHE A 819 -33.69 -16.23 -4.98
N ASP A 820 -33.97 -14.92 -4.97
CA ASP A 820 -35.19 -14.32 -5.54
C ASP A 820 -35.31 -14.59 -7.07
N ALA A 821 -34.14 -14.71 -7.75
CA ALA A 821 -34.06 -15.08 -9.17
C ALA A 821 -34.22 -16.59 -9.43
N GLY A 822 -34.49 -17.41 -8.40
CA GLY A 822 -34.66 -18.86 -8.50
C GLY A 822 -33.38 -19.59 -8.84
N LEU A 823 -32.24 -19.16 -8.29
CA LEU A 823 -30.95 -19.80 -8.48
C LEU A 823 -30.51 -20.56 -7.23
N SER A 824 -29.89 -21.71 -7.45
CA SER A 824 -29.20 -22.49 -6.41
C SER A 824 -27.71 -22.21 -6.44
N VAL A 825 -27.13 -21.79 -5.32
CA VAL A 825 -25.68 -21.60 -5.14
C VAL A 825 -25.08 -22.94 -4.73
N GLN A 826 -24.05 -23.39 -5.43
CA GLN A 826 -23.29 -24.61 -5.15
C GLN A 826 -22.01 -24.32 -4.38
N ALA A 827 -21.32 -23.24 -4.74
CA ALA A 827 -20.14 -22.75 -4.05
C ALA A 827 -20.07 -21.22 -4.17
N ALA A 828 -19.44 -20.58 -3.20
CA ALA A 828 -19.10 -19.16 -3.26
C ALA A 828 -17.66 -18.94 -2.78
N LYS A 829 -16.91 -18.15 -3.52
CA LYS A 829 -15.57 -17.66 -3.16
C LYS A 829 -15.63 -16.16 -3.04
N ILE A 830 -15.33 -15.66 -1.86
CA ILE A 830 -15.48 -14.25 -1.50
C ILE A 830 -14.10 -13.63 -1.40
N GLY A 831 -13.84 -12.64 -2.23
CA GLY A 831 -12.55 -11.99 -2.31
C GLY A 831 -12.65 -10.50 -2.04
N THR A 832 -12.20 -10.04 -0.87
CA THR A 832 -12.06 -8.59 -0.59
C THR A 832 -10.62 -8.16 -0.83
N TYR A 833 -10.45 -7.15 -1.70
CA TYR A 833 -9.17 -6.54 -2.02
C TYR A 833 -9.25 -5.05 -1.70
N LEU A 834 -8.66 -4.64 -0.56
CA LEU A 834 -8.74 -3.27 -0.02
C LEU A 834 -10.21 -2.84 0.24
N ASP A 835 -10.79 -2.07 -0.68
CA ASP A 835 -12.16 -1.52 -0.64
C ASP A 835 -13.07 -2.10 -1.74
N GLN A 836 -12.59 -3.09 -2.51
CA GLN A 836 -13.35 -3.74 -3.58
C GLN A 836 -13.55 -5.23 -3.29
N VAL A 837 -14.72 -5.70 -3.67
CA VAL A 837 -15.11 -7.10 -3.55
C VAL A 837 -15.19 -7.71 -4.94
N VAL A 838 -14.65 -8.92 -5.07
CA VAL A 838 -14.82 -9.77 -6.24
C VAL A 838 -15.34 -11.12 -5.76
N ASP A 839 -16.65 -11.27 -5.77
CA ASP A 839 -17.32 -12.49 -5.32
C ASP A 839 -17.68 -13.37 -6.51
N ALA A 840 -17.30 -14.64 -6.46
CA ALA A 840 -17.62 -15.63 -7.47
C ALA A 840 -18.61 -16.68 -6.92
N PHE A 841 -19.77 -16.79 -7.55
CA PHE A 841 -20.84 -17.73 -7.20
C PHE A 841 -20.98 -18.80 -8.29
N HIS A 842 -20.87 -20.06 -7.93
CA HIS A 842 -21.20 -21.18 -8.79
C HIS A 842 -22.71 -21.46 -8.66
N VAL A 843 -23.47 -21.12 -9.68
CA VAL A 843 -24.93 -21.18 -9.63
C VAL A 843 -25.54 -22.10 -10.70
N THR A 844 -26.65 -22.70 -10.35
CA THR A 844 -27.50 -23.45 -11.28
C THR A 844 -28.94 -22.92 -11.22
N ALA A 845 -29.72 -23.15 -12.26
CA ALA A 845 -31.17 -22.92 -12.21
C ALA A 845 -31.84 -23.90 -11.20
N ALA A 846 -32.99 -23.54 -10.63
CA ALA A 846 -33.72 -24.38 -9.67
C ALA A 846 -34.07 -25.80 -10.19
N GLY A 847 -34.12 -26.00 -11.52
CA GLY A 847 -34.28 -27.32 -12.16
C GLY A 847 -32.95 -28.00 -12.55
N GLY A 848 -31.81 -27.47 -12.08
CA GLY A 848 -30.49 -27.90 -12.51
C GLY A 848 -30.05 -27.24 -13.85
N GLY A 849 -28.73 -27.31 -14.13
CA GLY A 849 -28.18 -26.84 -15.40
C GLY A 849 -27.75 -25.36 -15.38
N LYS A 850 -27.02 -24.99 -16.43
CA LYS A 850 -26.41 -23.69 -16.60
C LYS A 850 -27.38 -22.60 -17.07
N LEU A 851 -27.05 -21.35 -16.77
CA LEU A 851 -27.74 -20.15 -17.25
C LEU A 851 -27.17 -19.72 -18.61
N THR A 852 -27.68 -20.31 -19.69
CA THR A 852 -27.20 -20.04 -21.05
C THR A 852 -28.03 -18.99 -21.78
N ASP A 853 -29.25 -18.69 -21.28
CA ASP A 853 -30.12 -17.70 -21.88
C ASP A 853 -29.69 -16.27 -21.58
N PRO A 854 -29.35 -15.44 -22.61
CA PRO A 854 -28.89 -14.07 -22.44
C PRO A 854 -29.92 -13.14 -21.79
N GLU A 855 -31.22 -13.32 -22.07
CA GLU A 855 -32.29 -12.49 -21.49
C GLU A 855 -32.37 -12.74 -19.97
N ARG A 856 -32.33 -14.01 -19.57
CA ARG A 856 -32.27 -14.37 -18.15
C ARG A 856 -31.03 -13.88 -17.44
N GLN A 857 -29.87 -13.96 -18.09
CA GLN A 857 -28.62 -13.36 -17.54
C GLN A 857 -28.76 -11.85 -17.34
N GLN A 858 -29.37 -11.13 -18.30
CA GLN A 858 -29.59 -9.69 -18.19
C GLN A 858 -30.57 -9.36 -17.05
N ALA A 859 -31.63 -10.12 -16.87
CA ALA A 859 -32.58 -9.95 -15.78
C ALA A 859 -31.92 -10.16 -14.40
N ILE A 860 -31.05 -11.19 -14.26
CA ILE A 860 -30.29 -11.48 -13.04
C ILE A 860 -29.30 -10.35 -12.75
N ARG A 861 -28.58 -9.87 -13.78
CA ARG A 861 -27.66 -8.72 -13.65
C ARG A 861 -28.41 -7.52 -13.09
N ALA A 862 -29.52 -7.14 -13.67
CA ALA A 862 -30.34 -6.00 -13.22
C ALA A 862 -30.87 -6.18 -11.79
N ALA A 863 -31.22 -7.41 -11.39
CA ALA A 863 -31.69 -7.73 -10.04
C ALA A 863 -30.56 -7.55 -9.00
N ILE A 864 -29.35 -8.03 -9.30
CA ILE A 864 -28.18 -7.87 -8.42
C ILE A 864 -27.80 -6.40 -8.32
N GLU A 865 -27.66 -5.68 -9.44
CA GLU A 865 -27.34 -4.26 -9.46
C GLU A 865 -28.36 -3.44 -8.63
N LYS A 866 -29.65 -3.74 -8.75
CA LYS A 866 -30.73 -3.12 -7.97
C LYS A 866 -30.63 -3.45 -6.48
N ALA A 867 -30.30 -4.68 -6.10
CA ALA A 867 -30.16 -5.10 -4.70
C ALA A 867 -28.96 -4.46 -4.01
N VAL A 868 -27.88 -4.26 -4.76
CA VAL A 868 -26.61 -3.77 -4.26
C VAL A 868 -26.53 -2.22 -4.27
N ALA A 869 -27.24 -1.53 -5.18
CA ALA A 869 -27.24 -0.07 -5.31
C ALA A 869 -27.58 0.69 -4.00
N PRO A 870 -28.55 0.30 -3.16
CA PRO A 870 -28.82 0.96 -1.88
C PRO A 870 -27.69 0.76 -0.87
N ILE A 871 -26.97 -0.34 -0.94
CA ILE A 871 -25.89 -0.72 -0.02
C ILE A 871 -24.61 0.04 -0.37
N THR A 872 -24.33 0.23 -1.65
CA THR A 872 -23.14 0.88 -2.18
C THR A 872 -23.36 2.32 -2.62
N GLY A 873 -24.60 2.81 -2.69
CA GLY A 873 -24.97 4.14 -3.16
C GLY A 873 -24.77 5.27 -2.14
N PRO A 874 -24.80 6.56 -2.58
CA PRO A 874 -24.59 7.71 -1.72
C PRO A 874 -25.68 7.90 -0.65
N ALA A 875 -26.86 7.28 -0.79
CA ALA A 875 -27.97 7.38 0.17
C ALA A 875 -27.75 6.54 1.46
N ALA A 876 -26.92 5.51 1.44
CA ALA A 876 -26.67 4.64 2.61
C ALA A 876 -26.00 5.35 3.80
N GLN A 877 -25.39 6.53 3.56
CA GLN A 877 -24.73 7.32 4.62
C GLN A 877 -25.67 8.32 5.33
N MET A 878 -26.89 8.56 4.84
CA MET A 878 -27.83 9.49 5.47
C MET A 878 -28.68 8.86 6.58
N VAL A 879 -28.85 7.55 6.59
CA VAL A 879 -29.68 6.84 7.62
C VAL A 879 -28.98 6.79 8.98
N GLY A 880 -27.64 6.93 9.04
CA GLY A 880 -26.87 6.94 10.29
C GLY A 880 -26.83 8.28 11.05
N ARG A 881 -27.40 9.39 10.51
CA ARG A 881 -27.35 10.73 11.13
C ARG A 881 -28.65 11.17 11.82
N GLY A 882 -29.63 10.30 11.92
CA GLY A 882 -30.98 10.64 12.37
C GLY A 882 -31.37 10.14 13.76
N VAL A 883 -30.46 9.91 14.70
CA VAL A 883 -30.84 9.70 16.13
C VAL A 883 -29.72 10.25 17.03
N SER A 884 -29.71 11.56 17.23
CA SER A 884 -29.17 12.17 18.45
C SER A 884 -29.69 13.62 18.54
N GLY A 885 -30.85 13.76 19.13
CA GLY A 885 -31.41 15.07 19.43
C GLY A 885 -32.79 14.95 20.07
N SER A 886 -32.86 14.45 21.31
CA SER A 886 -33.83 14.89 22.33
C SER A 886 -33.76 13.96 23.56
N SER A 887 -33.03 14.36 24.53
CA SER A 887 -33.37 14.53 25.96
C SER A 887 -32.10 14.79 26.76
#